data_b19ffd8bda07470a11edf2b5bb77ffc0
#
_entry.id   b19ffd8bda07470a11edf2b5bb77ffc0
#
_cell.length_a   1.000
_cell.length_b   1.000
_cell.length_c   1.000
_cell.angle_alpha   90.00
_cell.angle_beta   90.00
_cell.angle_gamma   90.00
#
_symmetry.space_group_name_H-M   'P 1'
#
loop_
_entity.id
_entity.type
_entity.pdbx_description
1 polymer ?
#
loop_
_entity_poly.entity_id
_entity_poly.type
_entity_poly.pdbx_seq_one_letter_code
_entity_poly.pdbx_strand_id
1 'polypeptide(L)'
;MKKVIKYLSILAISAVAATSCSDYLEVDRYFNDRMTLENVFTNQDYAEQWLADTYSHLRGSNTEVCGKYNSPHNFADDQTFGDGHRTDHYGYVTSGQWESVDYASNVWSECYNGIRKATIFMQNVHMLIADSRYVTEEDVKDYHAQARFVRAYYYWLLLKKYGPVPVLGDEILDYNESYDDLARARNTFDEVVDFIASEMVIAAEDLPLTRGVLEAQRPTRGAALATRAKALIYAASPWNNPKEGAGDSYQFEDLANFDGKLLMAQEYNDEKWAKAAAACKDVMDLGVYQLHVVAPRSVAAEGYPVTVEPYDDGDFSENKWPEGYADIDPYESYRSLFNGSVTVDGNTEIIFGRGPSANQGENIKTQMVQHQMPQSIGGWNVHGMTLKQLDAYYMVDGTDAPGKDTFDQEAAEKRVKGYTTAAGEYPHLDAAGISLQFANREPRFYASVAYSGTKWPALSYSGNHVQLRNQICHYYRGTRDGYLNGKLWLRTGIGSIKFYHPEDANNGDNAVIRDKVEPAIRYADILLLYAEALNEVQESYSIPSWDGSFEHDIYRDVNEIKKGIRPVRCRAGVPDYDDETYASVEALRAKIKRERQIEFFAESQRWWDLRRWKDATVELNKPVYGYSVMMTEAQKDKFYVPTEVPQYAQVFTNKMYFWPISKTELKRNPLLTQNPGWQTFD
;
A
#
# COMPACT_ATOMS: atom_id res chain seq x y z
N MET A 1 29.02 -78.95 27.94
CA MET A 1 28.90 -77.76 28.82
C MET A 1 29.35 -76.43 28.14
N LYS A 2 30.51 -76.34 27.51
CA LYS A 2 30.95 -75.06 26.91
C LYS A 2 30.09 -74.48 25.77
N LYS A 3 29.36 -75.30 24.95
CA LYS A 3 28.46 -74.84 23.88
C LYS A 3 27.09 -74.36 24.44
N VAL A 4 26.57 -74.95 25.49
CA VAL A 4 25.28 -74.57 26.13
C VAL A 4 25.42 -73.20 26.84
N ILE A 5 26.54 -72.96 27.49
CA ILE A 5 26.83 -71.69 28.14
C ILE A 5 26.96 -70.53 27.09
N LYS A 6 27.47 -70.81 25.90
CA LYS A 6 27.61 -69.81 24.82
C LYS A 6 26.24 -69.42 24.24
N TYR A 7 25.29 -70.35 24.16
CA TYR A 7 23.93 -70.04 23.69
C TYR A 7 23.09 -69.36 24.77
N LEU A 8 23.28 -69.68 26.02
CA LEU A 8 22.64 -68.98 27.13
C LEU A 8 23.16 -67.54 27.31
N SER A 9 24.44 -67.31 27.05
CA SER A 9 25.03 -65.97 27.05
C SER A 9 24.53 -65.11 25.89
N ILE A 10 24.32 -65.65 24.70
CA ILE A 10 23.78 -64.97 23.54
C ILE A 10 22.28 -64.67 23.73
N LEU A 11 21.51 -65.56 24.35
CA LEU A 11 20.12 -65.35 24.67
C LEU A 11 19.92 -64.27 25.76
N ALA A 12 20.80 -64.21 26.74
CA ALA A 12 20.77 -63.18 27.78
C ALA A 12 21.16 -61.79 27.24
N ILE A 13 22.11 -61.70 26.29
CA ILE A 13 22.49 -60.44 25.65
C ILE A 13 21.39 -59.95 24.69
N SER A 14 20.69 -60.84 24.01
CA SER A 14 19.53 -60.45 23.15
C SER A 14 18.31 -60.01 23.94
N ALA A 15 18.10 -60.56 25.15
CA ALA A 15 17.00 -60.16 26.04
C ALA A 15 17.26 -58.76 26.68
N VAL A 16 18.51 -58.43 27.00
CA VAL A 16 18.89 -57.10 27.53
C VAL A 16 18.89 -56.04 26.41
N ALA A 17 19.18 -56.41 25.16
CA ALA A 17 19.07 -55.50 24.05
C ALA A 17 17.63 -55.18 23.64
N ALA A 18 16.67 -56.09 23.90
CA ALA A 18 15.25 -55.84 23.61
C ALA A 18 14.54 -54.97 24.66
N THR A 19 15.01 -54.90 25.88
CA THR A 19 14.48 -54.02 26.95
C THR A 19 15.11 -52.63 26.93
N SER A 20 16.29 -52.46 26.26
CA SER A 20 16.95 -51.17 26.13
C SER A 20 16.38 -50.29 24.99
N CYS A 21 15.62 -50.87 24.06
CA CYS A 21 15.03 -50.09 22.95
C CYS A 21 13.65 -49.51 23.27
N SER A 22 12.93 -50.03 24.28
CA SER A 22 11.64 -49.44 24.66
C SER A 22 11.78 -48.17 25.49
N ASP A 23 12.79 -48.13 26.40
CA ASP A 23 13.07 -46.92 27.21
C ASP A 23 13.73 -45.79 26.41
N TYR A 24 14.36 -46.08 25.29
CA TYR A 24 15.00 -45.09 24.43
C TYR A 24 13.97 -44.45 23.45
N LEU A 25 12.82 -45.04 23.27
CA LEU A 25 11.72 -44.55 22.47
C LEU A 25 10.58 -43.92 23.29
N GLU A 26 10.64 -43.98 24.63
CA GLU A 26 9.80 -43.15 25.49
C GLU A 26 10.36 -41.71 25.53
N VAL A 27 10.24 -41.02 24.37
CA VAL A 27 10.59 -39.61 24.21
C VAL A 27 9.66 -38.71 25.02
N ASP A 28 8.48 -39.22 25.40
CA ASP A 28 7.46 -38.47 26.16
C ASP A 28 7.95 -37.96 27.53
N ARG A 29 8.92 -38.63 28.18
CA ARG A 29 9.55 -38.15 29.42
C ARG A 29 10.44 -36.93 29.24
N TYR A 30 10.99 -36.71 28.05
CA TYR A 30 11.86 -35.55 27.73
C TYR A 30 11.04 -34.40 27.14
N PHE A 31 9.75 -34.57 26.86
CA PHE A 31 8.86 -33.55 26.33
C PHE A 31 7.81 -33.03 27.33
N ASN A 32 7.89 -33.42 28.60
CA ASN A 32 7.03 -32.87 29.66
C ASN A 32 7.24 -31.36 29.91
N ASP A 33 8.27 -30.76 29.34
CA ASP A 33 8.52 -29.31 29.35
C ASP A 33 8.01 -28.60 28.08
N ARG A 34 7.34 -29.28 27.16
CA ARG A 34 6.70 -28.63 26.01
C ARG A 34 5.36 -28.06 26.44
N MET A 35 5.22 -26.76 26.24
CA MET A 35 3.97 -26.04 26.41
C MET A 35 2.90 -26.63 25.48
N THR A 36 1.80 -27.12 26.02
CA THR A 36 0.66 -27.63 25.25
C THR A 36 -0.20 -26.45 24.80
N LEU A 37 -1.08 -26.67 23.80
CA LEU A 37 -2.08 -25.66 23.41
C LEU A 37 -2.94 -25.24 24.60
N GLU A 38 -3.34 -26.16 25.46
CA GLU A 38 -4.09 -25.91 26.68
C GLU A 38 -3.31 -24.95 27.61
N ASN A 39 -2.00 -25.19 27.85
CA ASN A 39 -1.17 -24.28 28.66
C ASN A 39 -1.06 -22.87 28.05
N VAL A 40 -1.09 -22.73 26.72
CA VAL A 40 -1.08 -21.45 26.05
C VAL A 40 -2.41 -20.74 26.19
N PHE A 41 -3.53 -21.44 25.91
CA PHE A 41 -4.85 -20.83 25.84
C PHE A 41 -5.62 -20.80 27.16
N THR A 42 -5.06 -21.27 28.25
CA THR A 42 -5.52 -21.01 29.61
C THR A 42 -4.75 -19.87 30.30
N ASN A 43 -3.71 -19.34 29.67
CA ASN A 43 -2.92 -18.23 30.16
C ASN A 43 -3.06 -16.99 29.25
N GLN A 44 -3.52 -15.87 29.79
CA GLN A 44 -3.76 -14.64 29.05
C GLN A 44 -2.51 -14.13 28.35
N ASP A 45 -1.37 -14.05 29.04
CA ASP A 45 -0.13 -13.50 28.46
C ASP A 45 0.35 -14.31 27.27
N TYR A 46 0.23 -15.64 27.34
CA TYR A 46 0.62 -16.52 26.23
C TYR A 46 -0.35 -16.45 25.06
N ALA A 47 -1.65 -16.37 25.34
CA ALA A 47 -2.65 -16.20 24.28
C ALA A 47 -2.52 -14.85 23.57
N GLU A 48 -2.27 -13.76 24.30
CA GLU A 48 -2.00 -12.44 23.72
C GLU A 48 -0.69 -12.42 22.90
N GLN A 49 0.36 -13.11 23.37
CA GLN A 49 1.60 -13.31 22.60
C GLN A 49 1.34 -14.08 21.30
N TRP A 50 0.50 -15.13 21.35
CA TRP A 50 0.11 -15.87 20.15
C TRP A 50 -0.65 -14.98 19.17
N LEU A 51 -1.63 -14.21 19.67
CA LEU A 51 -2.36 -13.25 18.86
C LEU A 51 -1.41 -12.21 18.24
N ALA A 52 -0.49 -11.65 19.02
CA ALA A 52 0.52 -10.72 18.51
C ALA A 52 1.42 -11.37 17.44
N ASP A 53 1.75 -12.65 17.58
CA ASP A 53 2.50 -13.39 16.57
C ASP A 53 1.71 -13.64 15.29
N THR A 54 0.37 -13.75 15.36
CA THR A 54 -0.46 -13.77 14.13
C THR A 54 -0.32 -12.50 13.31
N TYR A 55 -0.12 -11.33 13.94
CA TYR A 55 0.13 -10.05 13.25
C TYR A 55 1.55 -9.91 12.71
N SER A 56 2.49 -10.75 13.13
CA SER A 56 3.92 -10.54 12.84
C SER A 56 4.23 -10.44 11.36
N HIS A 57 3.54 -11.20 10.52
CA HIS A 57 3.73 -11.19 9.07
C HIS A 57 3.13 -9.95 8.37
N LEU A 58 2.24 -9.18 9.03
CA LEU A 58 1.76 -7.90 8.52
C LEU A 58 2.80 -6.78 8.65
N ARG A 59 3.84 -6.98 9.45
CA ARG A 59 4.92 -6.01 9.70
C ARG A 59 6.07 -6.10 8.70
N GLY A 60 6.12 -7.15 7.91
CA GLY A 60 7.20 -7.40 6.97
C GLY A 60 7.21 -6.44 5.79
N SER A 61 8.33 -6.43 5.07
CA SER A 61 8.60 -5.59 3.90
C SER A 61 7.68 -5.84 2.69
N ASN A 62 6.82 -6.83 2.78
CA ASN A 62 5.96 -7.27 1.67
C ASN A 62 4.49 -6.98 1.91
N THR A 63 4.17 -6.13 2.89
CA THR A 63 2.80 -5.74 3.21
C THR A 63 2.26 -4.67 2.26
N GLU A 64 1.05 -4.20 2.52
CA GLU A 64 0.39 -3.18 1.71
C GLU A 64 1.01 -1.80 1.84
N VAL A 65 1.52 -1.46 3.02
CA VAL A 65 1.83 -0.08 3.37
C VAL A 65 3.09 0.40 2.66
N CYS A 66 4.21 0.03 3.14
CA CYS A 66 5.49 0.36 2.55
C CYS A 66 6.37 -0.86 2.73
N GLY A 67 6.67 -1.52 1.67
CA GLY A 67 7.61 -2.62 1.67
C GLY A 67 9.04 -2.11 1.72
N LYS A 68 9.99 -2.94 1.35
CA LYS A 68 11.35 -2.47 1.08
C LYS A 68 11.32 -1.38 0.03
N TYR A 69 12.16 -0.38 0.20
CA TYR A 69 12.28 0.73 -0.73
C TYR A 69 12.45 0.28 -2.20
N ASN A 70 13.04 -0.88 -2.42
CA ASN A 70 13.22 -1.49 -3.73
C ASN A 70 12.14 -2.52 -4.10
N SER A 71 11.03 -2.56 -3.40
CA SER A 71 9.92 -3.46 -3.76
C SER A 71 9.18 -2.98 -5.00
N PRO A 72 8.92 -3.86 -5.98
CA PRO A 72 8.34 -3.45 -7.25
C PRO A 72 6.99 -2.75 -7.15
N HIS A 73 6.16 -3.17 -6.21
CA HIS A 73 4.83 -2.61 -6.02
C HIS A 73 4.84 -1.20 -5.38
N ASN A 74 5.98 -0.73 -4.89
CA ASN A 74 6.11 0.65 -4.42
C ASN A 74 6.28 1.63 -5.57
N PHE A 75 6.72 1.17 -6.73
CA PHE A 75 7.11 2.00 -7.88
C PHE A 75 6.37 1.52 -9.13
N ALA A 76 5.52 2.38 -9.65
CA ALA A 76 4.85 2.17 -10.92
C ALA A 76 5.38 3.15 -11.98
N ASP A 77 4.49 3.87 -12.66
CA ASP A 77 4.85 4.93 -13.61
C ASP A 77 4.95 6.32 -12.96
N ASP A 78 4.85 6.39 -11.64
CA ASP A 78 4.83 7.61 -10.82
C ASP A 78 6.17 7.92 -10.16
N GLN A 79 6.93 6.91 -9.78
CA GLN A 79 8.14 7.03 -8.97
C GLN A 79 9.34 6.33 -9.59
N THR A 80 10.54 6.69 -9.12
CA THR A 80 11.79 6.04 -9.48
C THR A 80 12.64 5.79 -8.24
N PHE A 81 13.44 4.73 -8.27
CA PHE A 81 14.32 4.41 -7.16
C PHE A 81 15.74 4.06 -7.65
N GLY A 82 16.74 4.61 -6.93
CA GLY A 82 18.15 4.33 -7.22
C GLY A 82 18.59 4.79 -8.59
N ASP A 83 19.43 4.00 -9.22
CA ASP A 83 19.95 4.22 -10.58
C ASP A 83 19.26 3.34 -11.64
N GLY A 84 18.11 2.78 -11.30
CA GLY A 84 17.42 1.82 -12.15
C GLY A 84 18.19 0.48 -12.23
N HIS A 85 18.89 0.14 -11.17
CA HIS A 85 19.81 -0.98 -11.16
C HIS A 85 19.08 -2.31 -11.36
N ARG A 86 19.41 -3.03 -12.44
CA ARG A 86 18.76 -4.27 -12.85
C ARG A 86 19.26 -5.51 -12.09
N THR A 87 19.89 -5.32 -10.93
CA THR A 87 20.42 -6.41 -10.10
C THR A 87 19.69 -6.58 -8.78
N ASP A 88 18.68 -5.76 -8.52
CA ASP A 88 17.76 -5.88 -7.38
C ASP A 88 16.34 -6.23 -7.85
N HIS A 89 15.45 -6.52 -6.90
CA HIS A 89 14.09 -6.92 -7.21
C HIS A 89 13.31 -5.85 -8.00
N TYR A 90 13.53 -4.57 -7.70
CA TYR A 90 12.94 -3.46 -8.43
C TYR A 90 13.38 -3.48 -9.90
N GLY A 91 14.70 -3.54 -10.13
CA GLY A 91 15.28 -3.53 -11.46
C GLY A 91 14.88 -4.73 -12.31
N TYR A 92 14.86 -5.95 -11.75
CA TYR A 92 14.42 -7.16 -12.47
C TYR A 92 12.96 -7.06 -12.90
N VAL A 93 12.07 -6.67 -11.98
CA VAL A 93 10.64 -6.61 -12.29
C VAL A 93 10.35 -5.50 -13.29
N THR A 94 10.83 -4.29 -13.05
CA THR A 94 10.52 -3.14 -13.92
C THR A 94 11.14 -3.28 -15.31
N SER A 95 12.26 -3.99 -15.46
CA SER A 95 12.89 -4.23 -16.77
C SER A 95 12.35 -5.45 -17.53
N GLY A 96 11.35 -6.13 -17.01
CA GLY A 96 10.79 -7.34 -17.63
C GLY A 96 11.68 -8.59 -17.52
N GLN A 97 12.78 -8.53 -16.75
CA GLN A 97 13.71 -9.66 -16.52
C GLN A 97 13.27 -10.56 -15.35
N TRP A 98 12.09 -10.35 -14.84
CA TRP A 98 11.54 -11.11 -13.74
C TRP A 98 11.27 -12.55 -14.12
N GLU A 99 11.87 -13.49 -13.38
CA GLU A 99 11.72 -14.93 -13.57
C GLU A 99 11.05 -15.59 -12.36
N SER A 100 10.49 -16.78 -12.56
CA SER A 100 9.76 -17.50 -11.49
C SER A 100 10.65 -17.95 -10.32
N VAL A 101 11.97 -17.92 -10.49
CA VAL A 101 12.94 -18.18 -9.41
C VAL A 101 13.31 -16.92 -8.61
N ASP A 102 12.92 -15.75 -9.08
CA ASP A 102 13.15 -14.47 -8.38
C ASP A 102 12.02 -14.25 -7.37
N TYR A 103 12.31 -14.45 -6.11
CA TYR A 103 11.34 -14.34 -5.00
C TYR A 103 11.06 -12.88 -4.58
N ALA A 104 10.99 -11.97 -5.56
CA ALA A 104 10.73 -10.56 -5.31
C ALA A 104 9.43 -10.35 -4.53
N SER A 105 9.54 -9.91 -3.29
CA SER A 105 8.36 -9.64 -2.44
C SER A 105 7.41 -10.83 -2.26
N ASN A 106 7.94 -12.05 -2.22
CA ASN A 106 7.17 -13.26 -1.97
C ASN A 106 6.59 -13.22 -0.54
N VAL A 107 5.29 -13.48 -0.39
CA VAL A 107 4.59 -13.54 0.91
C VAL A 107 3.78 -14.82 1.07
N TRP A 108 3.88 -15.78 0.16
CA TRP A 108 3.05 -17.01 0.16
C TRP A 108 3.15 -17.77 1.48
N SER A 109 4.36 -18.20 1.82
CA SER A 109 4.58 -18.99 3.04
C SER A 109 4.27 -18.20 4.31
N GLU A 110 4.59 -16.89 4.33
CA GLU A 110 4.32 -16.02 5.47
C GLU A 110 2.82 -15.88 5.71
N CYS A 111 2.03 -15.63 4.66
CA CYS A 111 0.58 -15.52 4.77
C CYS A 111 -0.06 -16.85 5.21
N TYR A 112 0.30 -17.99 4.61
CA TYR A 112 -0.26 -19.27 5.05
C TYR A 112 0.15 -19.67 6.46
N ASN A 113 1.36 -19.31 6.91
CA ASN A 113 1.74 -19.45 8.32
C ASN A 113 0.87 -18.59 9.24
N GLY A 114 0.62 -17.34 8.85
CA GLY A 114 -0.28 -16.45 9.58
C GLY A 114 -1.73 -16.96 9.61
N ILE A 115 -2.25 -17.46 8.48
CA ILE A 115 -3.57 -18.09 8.38
C ILE A 115 -3.68 -19.28 9.35
N ARG A 116 -2.68 -20.19 9.35
CA ARG A 116 -2.67 -21.33 10.27
C ARG A 116 -2.66 -20.87 11.74
N LYS A 117 -1.81 -19.92 12.11
CA LYS A 117 -1.72 -19.40 13.49
C LYS A 117 -3.04 -18.77 13.93
N ALA A 118 -3.68 -17.99 13.07
CA ALA A 118 -4.96 -17.36 13.33
C ALA A 118 -6.07 -18.43 13.49
N THR A 119 -6.10 -19.46 12.64
CA THR A 119 -7.07 -20.55 12.73
C THR A 119 -6.93 -21.34 14.04
N ILE A 120 -5.68 -21.68 14.43
CA ILE A 120 -5.42 -22.35 15.73
C ILE A 120 -5.89 -21.47 16.88
N PHE A 121 -5.59 -20.16 16.82
CA PHE A 121 -6.03 -19.21 17.84
C PHE A 121 -7.56 -19.19 17.99
N MET A 122 -8.27 -19.02 16.87
CA MET A 122 -9.74 -18.97 16.86
C MET A 122 -10.38 -20.22 17.44
N GLN A 123 -9.80 -21.41 17.19
CA GLN A 123 -10.32 -22.68 17.70
C GLN A 123 -10.09 -22.86 19.20
N ASN A 124 -9.13 -22.16 19.81
CA ASN A 124 -8.71 -22.42 21.18
C ASN A 124 -8.92 -21.23 22.15
N VAL A 125 -9.11 -20.00 21.66
CA VAL A 125 -9.18 -18.79 22.51
C VAL A 125 -10.30 -18.82 23.55
N HIS A 126 -11.36 -19.60 23.32
CA HIS A 126 -12.46 -19.79 24.26
C HIS A 126 -12.02 -20.39 25.61
N MET A 127 -10.87 -21.06 25.66
CA MET A 127 -10.30 -21.65 26.89
C MET A 127 -9.87 -20.59 27.91
N LEU A 128 -9.64 -19.33 27.48
CA LEU A 128 -9.24 -18.25 28.38
C LEU A 128 -10.27 -17.95 29.46
N ILE A 129 -11.55 -18.17 29.23
CA ILE A 129 -12.62 -17.87 30.18
C ILE A 129 -12.54 -18.81 31.39
N ALA A 130 -12.09 -20.04 31.20
CA ALA A 130 -12.13 -21.09 32.21
C ALA A 130 -11.23 -20.83 33.43
N ASP A 131 -10.10 -20.15 33.24
CA ASP A 131 -9.07 -19.98 34.27
C ASP A 131 -8.63 -18.51 34.50
N SER A 132 -9.15 -17.55 33.71
CA SER A 132 -8.76 -16.15 33.86
C SER A 132 -9.69 -15.39 34.83
N ARG A 133 -9.09 -14.67 35.77
CA ARG A 133 -9.80 -13.72 36.65
C ARG A 133 -9.98 -12.34 35.99
N TYR A 134 -9.38 -12.10 34.86
CA TYR A 134 -9.22 -10.78 34.27
C TYR A 134 -9.74 -10.69 32.82
N VAL A 135 -9.98 -11.82 32.15
CA VAL A 135 -10.49 -11.87 30.77
C VAL A 135 -11.99 -12.12 30.79
N THR A 136 -12.74 -11.26 30.15
CA THR A 136 -14.19 -11.35 30.01
C THR A 136 -14.57 -12.11 28.73
N GLU A 137 -15.87 -12.50 28.63
CA GLU A 137 -16.39 -13.06 27.38
C GLU A 137 -16.30 -12.09 26.20
N GLU A 138 -16.40 -10.78 26.47
CA GLU A 138 -16.28 -9.72 25.47
C GLU A 138 -14.83 -9.61 24.96
N ASP A 139 -13.84 -9.71 25.85
CA ASP A 139 -12.43 -9.75 25.45
C ASP A 139 -12.14 -10.97 24.54
N VAL A 140 -12.69 -12.14 24.88
CA VAL A 140 -12.53 -13.35 24.07
C VAL A 140 -13.17 -13.20 22.68
N LYS A 141 -14.35 -12.57 22.60
CA LYS A 141 -15.00 -12.27 21.32
C LYS A 141 -14.13 -11.32 20.49
N ASP A 142 -13.62 -10.24 21.08
CA ASP A 142 -12.73 -9.30 20.39
C ASP A 142 -11.45 -10.00 19.93
N TYR A 143 -10.79 -10.81 20.76
CA TYR A 143 -9.59 -11.55 20.37
C TYR A 143 -9.87 -12.54 19.22
N HIS A 144 -11.00 -13.24 19.27
CA HIS A 144 -11.44 -14.13 18.20
C HIS A 144 -11.68 -13.36 16.89
N ALA A 145 -12.38 -12.21 16.96
CA ALA A 145 -12.65 -11.34 15.81
C ALA A 145 -11.38 -10.75 15.23
N GLN A 146 -10.39 -10.36 16.06
CA GLN A 146 -9.08 -9.92 15.60
C GLN A 146 -8.37 -11.03 14.82
N ALA A 147 -8.33 -12.24 15.32
CA ALA A 147 -7.70 -13.38 14.64
C ALA A 147 -8.40 -13.69 13.31
N ARG A 148 -9.74 -13.62 13.26
CA ARG A 148 -10.55 -13.79 12.05
C ARG A 148 -10.23 -12.69 11.01
N PHE A 149 -10.18 -11.45 11.44
CA PHE A 149 -9.77 -10.34 10.59
C PHE A 149 -8.37 -10.59 9.99
N VAL A 150 -7.38 -10.92 10.81
CA VAL A 150 -6.00 -11.13 10.37
C VAL A 150 -5.91 -12.29 9.38
N ARG A 151 -6.65 -13.40 9.62
CA ARG A 151 -6.74 -14.52 8.68
C ARG A 151 -7.27 -14.09 7.31
N ALA A 152 -8.39 -13.40 7.28
CA ALA A 152 -8.99 -12.91 6.04
C ALA A 152 -8.13 -11.85 5.36
N TYR A 153 -7.41 -11.03 6.12
CA TYR A 153 -6.48 -10.04 5.59
C TYR A 153 -5.26 -10.71 4.91
N TYR A 154 -4.76 -11.84 5.41
CA TYR A 154 -3.73 -12.61 4.71
C TYR A 154 -4.23 -13.16 3.38
N TYR A 155 -5.48 -13.62 3.29
CA TYR A 155 -6.07 -13.99 2.00
C TYR A 155 -6.19 -12.80 1.05
N TRP A 156 -6.51 -11.62 1.56
CA TRP A 156 -6.46 -10.37 0.78
C TRP A 156 -5.07 -10.08 0.21
N LEU A 157 -4.01 -10.24 1.00
CA LEU A 157 -2.63 -10.05 0.54
C LEU A 157 -2.24 -11.10 -0.52
N LEU A 158 -2.64 -12.35 -0.34
CA LEU A 158 -2.41 -13.42 -1.30
C LEU A 158 -3.14 -13.15 -2.62
N LEU A 159 -4.42 -12.81 -2.54
CA LEU A 159 -5.28 -12.54 -3.71
C LEU A 159 -4.70 -11.44 -4.59
N LYS A 160 -4.28 -10.34 -4.02
CA LYS A 160 -3.70 -9.23 -4.78
C LYS A 160 -2.42 -9.62 -5.52
N LYS A 161 -1.58 -10.43 -4.89
CA LYS A 161 -0.29 -10.83 -5.46
C LYS A 161 -0.39 -12.01 -6.41
N TYR A 162 -1.02 -13.08 -5.96
CA TYR A 162 -1.02 -14.36 -6.69
C TYR A 162 -2.31 -14.64 -7.45
N GLY A 163 -3.32 -13.74 -7.32
CA GLY A 163 -4.65 -13.99 -7.84
C GLY A 163 -5.37 -15.09 -7.06
N PRO A 164 -6.14 -15.96 -7.72
CA PRO A 164 -6.79 -17.11 -7.11
C PRO A 164 -5.82 -17.97 -6.29
N VAL A 165 -6.22 -18.40 -5.09
CA VAL A 165 -5.41 -19.23 -4.17
C VAL A 165 -6.27 -20.27 -3.49
N PRO A 166 -5.71 -21.36 -2.93
CA PRO A 166 -6.45 -22.29 -2.10
C PRO A 166 -6.99 -21.62 -0.83
N VAL A 167 -8.28 -21.77 -0.55
CA VAL A 167 -8.92 -21.34 0.69
C VAL A 167 -9.08 -22.56 1.61
N LEU A 168 -8.47 -22.49 2.80
CA LEU A 168 -8.49 -23.59 3.79
C LEU A 168 -9.66 -23.48 4.78
N GLY A 169 -10.29 -22.30 4.92
CA GLY A 169 -11.33 -22.07 5.90
C GLY A 169 -10.85 -22.32 7.33
N ASP A 170 -11.56 -23.18 8.06
CA ASP A 170 -11.22 -23.56 9.44
C ASP A 170 -10.34 -24.83 9.52
N GLU A 171 -9.87 -25.34 8.39
CA GLU A 171 -9.04 -26.54 8.33
C GLU A 171 -7.61 -26.24 8.80
N ILE A 172 -7.12 -27.08 9.72
CA ILE A 172 -5.71 -27.10 10.13
C ILE A 172 -5.06 -28.34 9.54
N LEU A 173 -4.23 -28.14 8.52
CA LEU A 173 -3.52 -29.24 7.86
C LEU A 173 -2.53 -29.91 8.83
N ASP A 174 -2.55 -31.25 8.90
CA ASP A 174 -1.56 -32.03 9.67
C ASP A 174 -0.32 -32.26 8.79
N TYR A 175 0.78 -31.64 9.14
CA TYR A 175 2.06 -31.77 8.41
C TYR A 175 2.70 -33.16 8.45
N ASN A 176 2.12 -34.11 9.18
CA ASN A 176 2.53 -35.52 9.15
C ASN A 176 1.91 -36.29 7.99
N GLU A 177 0.88 -35.73 7.33
CA GLU A 177 0.25 -36.33 6.16
C GLU A 177 1.11 -36.21 4.92
N SER A 178 0.81 -37.01 3.89
CA SER A 178 1.49 -36.93 2.59
C SER A 178 1.16 -35.65 1.83
N TYR A 179 2.02 -35.22 0.92
CA TYR A 179 1.74 -34.05 0.07
C TYR A 179 0.47 -34.22 -0.77
N ASP A 180 0.12 -35.46 -1.16
CA ASP A 180 -1.10 -35.73 -1.91
C ASP A 180 -2.35 -35.52 -1.05
N ASP A 181 -2.31 -35.91 0.23
CA ASP A 181 -3.42 -35.72 1.17
C ASP A 181 -3.57 -34.23 1.58
N LEU A 182 -2.46 -33.50 1.63
CA LEU A 182 -2.43 -32.06 1.93
C LEU A 182 -2.76 -31.18 0.73
N ALA A 183 -2.80 -31.74 -0.49
CA ALA A 183 -2.98 -30.99 -1.71
C ALA A 183 -4.35 -30.30 -1.78
N ARG A 184 -4.37 -29.03 -2.13
CA ARG A 184 -5.60 -28.25 -2.35
C ARG A 184 -5.49 -27.49 -3.67
N ALA A 185 -6.49 -27.62 -4.53
CA ALA A 185 -6.62 -26.84 -5.75
C ALA A 185 -6.93 -25.37 -5.42
N ARG A 186 -6.68 -24.49 -6.37
CA ARG A 186 -7.00 -23.06 -6.24
C ARG A 186 -8.52 -22.85 -6.32
N ASN A 187 -9.04 -22.00 -5.47
CA ASN A 187 -10.38 -21.43 -5.59
C ASN A 187 -10.40 -20.38 -6.71
N THR A 188 -11.58 -20.07 -7.26
CA THR A 188 -11.70 -18.95 -8.21
C THR A 188 -11.47 -17.61 -7.51
N PHE A 189 -11.19 -16.56 -8.29
CA PHE A 189 -11.03 -15.21 -7.75
C PHE A 189 -12.27 -14.79 -6.93
N ASP A 190 -13.46 -15.03 -7.47
CA ASP A 190 -14.72 -14.70 -6.80
C ASP A 190 -14.90 -15.52 -5.52
N GLU A 191 -14.63 -16.84 -5.52
CA GLU A 191 -14.70 -17.66 -4.30
C GLU A 191 -13.76 -17.17 -3.20
N VAL A 192 -12.56 -16.68 -3.55
CA VAL A 192 -11.64 -16.09 -2.55
C VAL A 192 -12.16 -14.75 -2.04
N VAL A 193 -12.72 -13.92 -2.91
CA VAL A 193 -13.33 -12.63 -2.51
C VAL A 193 -14.54 -12.86 -1.62
N ASP A 194 -15.41 -13.78 -1.96
CA ASP A 194 -16.59 -14.13 -1.14
C ASP A 194 -16.19 -14.63 0.25
N PHE A 195 -15.13 -15.45 0.33
CA PHE A 195 -14.58 -15.88 1.62
C PHE A 195 -14.06 -14.68 2.42
N ILE A 196 -13.25 -13.81 1.83
CA ILE A 196 -12.74 -12.60 2.49
C ILE A 196 -13.90 -11.73 2.97
N ALA A 197 -14.87 -11.47 2.09
CA ALA A 197 -16.00 -10.60 2.38
C ALA A 197 -16.86 -11.13 3.54
N SER A 198 -17.18 -12.43 3.55
CA SER A 198 -17.95 -13.08 4.63
C SER A 198 -17.19 -13.09 5.95
N GLU A 199 -15.90 -13.43 5.94
CA GLU A 199 -15.06 -13.43 7.16
C GLU A 199 -14.93 -12.02 7.76
N MET A 200 -14.86 -10.99 6.91
CA MET A 200 -14.79 -9.59 7.37
C MET A 200 -16.11 -9.11 7.95
N VAL A 201 -17.27 -9.57 7.45
CA VAL A 201 -18.58 -9.29 8.06
C VAL A 201 -18.66 -9.91 9.45
N ILE A 202 -18.34 -11.20 9.56
CA ILE A 202 -18.36 -11.90 10.86
C ILE A 202 -17.39 -11.25 11.87
N ALA A 203 -16.20 -10.85 11.41
CA ALA A 203 -15.27 -10.13 12.29
C ALA A 203 -15.83 -8.75 12.72
N ALA A 204 -16.51 -8.03 11.83
CA ALA A 204 -17.08 -6.72 12.11
C ALA A 204 -18.18 -6.75 13.19
N GLU A 205 -18.88 -7.87 13.39
CA GLU A 205 -19.90 -8.02 14.43
C GLU A 205 -19.31 -7.78 15.84
N ASP A 206 -18.15 -8.39 16.11
CA ASP A 206 -17.50 -8.38 17.43
C ASP A 206 -16.37 -7.36 17.57
N LEU A 207 -15.85 -6.79 16.45
CA LEU A 207 -14.83 -5.74 16.51
C LEU A 207 -15.42 -4.40 16.96
N PRO A 208 -14.72 -3.65 17.85
CA PRO A 208 -15.16 -2.34 18.29
C PRO A 208 -15.11 -1.29 17.18
N LEU A 209 -15.93 -0.24 17.29
CA LEU A 209 -15.92 0.91 16.37
C LEU A 209 -14.61 1.71 16.43
N THR A 210 -14.07 1.85 17.63
CA THR A 210 -12.84 2.60 17.89
C THR A 210 -11.97 1.86 18.89
N ARG A 211 -10.67 2.17 18.90
CA ARG A 211 -9.70 1.58 19.84
C ARG A 211 -9.02 2.66 20.67
N GLY A 212 -8.58 2.30 21.87
CA GLY A 212 -7.74 3.16 22.70
C GLY A 212 -6.33 3.33 22.12
N VAL A 213 -5.59 4.31 22.64
CA VAL A 213 -4.24 4.70 22.16
C VAL A 213 -3.27 3.52 22.08
N LEU A 214 -3.29 2.62 23.06
CA LEU A 214 -2.39 1.46 23.11
C LEU A 214 -2.76 0.35 22.10
N GLU A 215 -3.96 0.43 21.53
CA GLU A 215 -4.51 -0.56 20.60
C GLU A 215 -4.84 0.03 19.24
N ALA A 216 -4.44 1.27 18.97
CA ALA A 216 -4.79 2.00 17.74
C ALA A 216 -4.38 1.30 16.44
N GLN A 217 -3.52 0.28 16.52
CA GLN A 217 -3.07 -0.52 15.37
C GLN A 217 -3.79 -1.86 15.25
N ARG A 218 -4.65 -2.21 16.21
CA ARG A 218 -5.52 -3.39 16.11
C ARG A 218 -6.73 -3.05 15.22
N PRO A 219 -7.32 -4.04 14.53
CA PRO A 219 -8.45 -3.78 13.65
C PRO A 219 -9.67 -3.31 14.42
N THR A 220 -10.41 -2.43 13.77
CA THR A 220 -11.74 -1.97 14.17
C THR A 220 -12.80 -2.59 13.24
N ARG A 221 -14.08 -2.42 13.56
CA ARG A 221 -15.18 -2.72 12.64
C ARG A 221 -14.98 -2.09 11.28
N GLY A 222 -14.57 -0.83 11.25
CA GLY A 222 -14.28 -0.13 10.00
C GLY A 222 -13.11 -0.72 9.20
N ALA A 223 -12.09 -1.25 9.86
CA ALA A 223 -10.98 -1.94 9.18
C ALA A 223 -11.46 -3.21 8.46
N ALA A 224 -12.35 -3.97 9.09
CA ALA A 224 -12.95 -5.17 8.48
C ALA A 224 -13.84 -4.79 7.27
N LEU A 225 -14.77 -3.85 7.45
CA LEU A 225 -15.65 -3.42 6.37
C LEU A 225 -14.88 -2.76 5.20
N ALA A 226 -13.84 -1.99 5.49
CA ALA A 226 -12.99 -1.39 4.46
C ALA A 226 -12.18 -2.44 3.67
N THR A 227 -11.71 -3.50 4.34
CA THR A 227 -11.05 -4.61 3.66
C THR A 227 -12.03 -5.38 2.77
N ARG A 228 -13.26 -5.62 3.24
CA ARG A 228 -14.37 -6.17 2.44
C ARG A 228 -14.62 -5.31 1.20
N ALA A 229 -14.75 -4.00 1.36
CA ALA A 229 -14.99 -3.08 0.25
C ALA A 229 -13.86 -3.15 -0.79
N LYS A 230 -12.60 -3.16 -0.37
CA LYS A 230 -11.45 -3.31 -1.28
C LYS A 230 -11.48 -4.65 -2.03
N ALA A 231 -11.78 -5.75 -1.37
CA ALA A 231 -11.88 -7.07 -2.03
C ALA A 231 -12.98 -7.08 -3.10
N LEU A 232 -14.15 -6.52 -2.80
CA LEU A 232 -15.27 -6.42 -3.74
C LEU A 232 -14.96 -5.49 -4.92
N ILE A 233 -14.28 -4.35 -4.71
CA ILE A 233 -13.80 -3.48 -5.79
C ILE A 233 -12.85 -4.25 -6.72
N TYR A 234 -11.95 -5.07 -6.19
CA TYR A 234 -11.04 -5.86 -7.00
C TYR A 234 -11.80 -6.93 -7.81
N ALA A 235 -12.84 -7.56 -7.25
CA ALA A 235 -13.70 -8.47 -8.00
C ALA A 235 -14.50 -7.76 -9.09
N ALA A 236 -14.92 -6.51 -8.87
CA ALA A 236 -15.66 -5.69 -9.82
C ALA A 236 -14.78 -5.08 -10.91
N SER A 237 -13.46 -4.95 -10.68
CA SER A 237 -12.52 -4.31 -11.60
C SER A 237 -12.28 -5.14 -12.86
N PRO A 238 -11.85 -4.51 -13.99
CA PRO A 238 -11.71 -5.15 -15.30
C PRO A 238 -10.90 -6.46 -15.35
N TRP A 239 -9.95 -6.69 -14.46
CA TRP A 239 -9.16 -7.92 -14.45
C TRP A 239 -9.97 -9.17 -14.06
N ASN A 240 -11.05 -9.03 -13.28
CA ASN A 240 -11.96 -10.13 -12.91
C ASN A 240 -13.44 -9.82 -13.24
N ASN A 241 -13.69 -8.76 -13.99
CA ASN A 241 -15.00 -8.39 -14.48
C ASN A 241 -14.86 -7.78 -15.88
N PRO A 242 -14.55 -8.61 -16.90
CA PRO A 242 -14.16 -8.14 -18.21
C PRO A 242 -15.30 -7.38 -18.89
N LYS A 243 -15.02 -6.16 -19.33
CA LYS A 243 -15.96 -5.30 -20.07
C LYS A 243 -15.28 -4.83 -21.34
N GLU A 244 -15.99 -4.90 -22.46
CA GLU A 244 -15.47 -4.42 -23.74
C GLU A 244 -15.01 -2.96 -23.63
N GLY A 245 -13.82 -2.69 -24.11
CA GLY A 245 -13.22 -1.35 -24.07
C GLY A 245 -12.62 -0.93 -22.72
N ALA A 246 -12.65 -1.78 -21.71
CA ALA A 246 -12.01 -1.53 -20.41
C ALA A 246 -10.68 -2.27 -20.28
N GLY A 247 -9.58 -1.53 -20.26
CA GLY A 247 -8.22 -2.08 -20.15
C GLY A 247 -7.73 -2.84 -21.40
N ASP A 248 -6.76 -3.73 -21.23
CA ASP A 248 -6.29 -4.58 -22.32
C ASP A 248 -7.22 -5.78 -22.59
N SER A 249 -7.00 -6.49 -23.71
CA SER A 249 -7.87 -7.59 -24.15
C SER A 249 -7.59 -8.94 -23.50
N TYR A 250 -6.54 -9.10 -22.69
CA TYR A 250 -6.20 -10.35 -22.04
C TYR A 250 -7.19 -10.68 -20.93
N GLN A 251 -7.85 -11.83 -20.95
CA GLN A 251 -8.93 -12.19 -20.01
C GLN A 251 -8.61 -13.41 -19.13
N PHE A 252 -7.32 -13.77 -19.00
CA PHE A 252 -6.86 -14.89 -18.15
C PHE A 252 -7.52 -16.23 -18.51
N GLU A 253 -7.84 -16.45 -19.78
CA GLU A 253 -8.43 -17.68 -20.30
C GLU A 253 -7.52 -18.91 -20.17
N ASP A 254 -6.24 -18.68 -19.88
CA ASP A 254 -5.20 -19.69 -19.63
C ASP A 254 -4.94 -19.89 -18.11
N LEU A 255 -5.67 -19.20 -17.23
CA LEU A 255 -5.56 -19.38 -15.80
C LEU A 255 -6.64 -20.37 -15.30
N ALA A 256 -6.27 -21.64 -15.24
CA ALA A 256 -7.17 -22.73 -14.85
C ALA A 256 -6.53 -23.71 -13.88
N ASN A 257 -7.35 -24.48 -13.18
CA ASN A 257 -6.91 -25.67 -12.48
C ASN A 257 -6.68 -26.85 -13.45
N PHE A 258 -6.06 -27.93 -12.99
CA PHE A 258 -5.79 -29.12 -13.82
C PHE A 258 -7.06 -29.82 -14.33
N ASP A 259 -8.20 -29.61 -13.69
CA ASP A 259 -9.52 -30.11 -14.12
C ASP A 259 -10.18 -29.24 -15.20
N GLY A 260 -9.53 -28.11 -15.57
CA GLY A 260 -10.02 -27.17 -16.57
C GLY A 260 -10.95 -26.08 -15.99
N LYS A 261 -11.18 -26.02 -14.68
CA LYS A 261 -11.94 -24.93 -14.02
C LYS A 261 -11.20 -23.63 -14.19
N LEU A 262 -11.78 -22.66 -14.93
CA LEU A 262 -11.26 -21.32 -15.07
C LEU A 262 -11.31 -20.57 -13.73
N LEU A 263 -10.26 -19.83 -13.41
CA LEU A 263 -10.08 -19.22 -12.10
C LEU A 263 -10.43 -17.74 -12.05
N MET A 264 -10.58 -17.07 -13.20
CA MET A 264 -11.03 -15.70 -13.34
C MET A 264 -12.37 -15.65 -14.05
N ALA A 265 -13.21 -14.67 -13.75
CA ALA A 265 -14.48 -14.48 -14.43
C ALA A 265 -14.27 -14.16 -15.91
N GLN A 266 -15.06 -14.77 -16.78
CA GLN A 266 -15.00 -14.59 -18.23
C GLN A 266 -16.14 -13.71 -18.77
N GLU A 267 -17.15 -13.44 -17.94
CA GLU A 267 -18.32 -12.64 -18.30
C GLU A 267 -18.44 -11.42 -17.40
N TYR A 268 -18.90 -10.31 -17.97
CA TYR A 268 -19.17 -9.09 -17.21
C TYR A 268 -20.41 -9.26 -16.32
N ASN A 269 -20.30 -8.81 -15.09
CA ASN A 269 -21.40 -8.76 -14.13
C ASN A 269 -21.48 -7.37 -13.49
N ASP A 270 -22.50 -6.60 -13.82
CA ASP A 270 -22.70 -5.24 -13.33
C ASP A 270 -22.95 -5.18 -11.81
N GLU A 271 -23.63 -6.19 -11.25
CA GLU A 271 -23.93 -6.28 -9.81
C GLU A 271 -22.66 -6.28 -8.93
N LYS A 272 -21.51 -6.72 -9.45
CA LYS A 272 -20.23 -6.63 -8.73
C LYS A 272 -19.90 -5.19 -8.36
N TRP A 273 -20.13 -4.24 -9.26
CA TRP A 273 -19.93 -2.82 -8.97
C TRP A 273 -20.91 -2.29 -7.92
N ALA A 274 -22.17 -2.73 -7.99
CA ALA A 274 -23.16 -2.35 -6.99
C ALA A 274 -22.80 -2.86 -5.59
N LYS A 275 -22.38 -4.13 -5.48
CA LYS A 275 -21.90 -4.71 -4.21
C LYS A 275 -20.67 -3.98 -3.67
N ALA A 276 -19.75 -3.59 -4.54
CA ALA A 276 -18.58 -2.82 -4.18
C ALA A 276 -18.94 -1.41 -3.68
N ALA A 277 -19.87 -0.72 -4.34
CA ALA A 277 -20.38 0.59 -3.90
C ALA A 277 -21.07 0.51 -2.55
N ALA A 278 -21.96 -0.47 -2.35
CA ALA A 278 -22.65 -0.70 -1.08
C ALA A 278 -21.65 -0.97 0.06
N ALA A 279 -20.61 -1.78 -0.19
CA ALA A 279 -19.58 -2.05 0.80
C ALA A 279 -18.74 -0.80 1.17
N CYS A 280 -18.45 0.09 0.23
CA CYS A 280 -17.82 1.37 0.55
C CYS A 280 -18.76 2.26 1.38
N LYS A 281 -20.05 2.27 1.02
CA LYS A 281 -21.07 3.03 1.74
C LYS A 281 -21.25 2.53 3.17
N ASP A 282 -21.20 1.21 3.42
CA ASP A 282 -21.18 0.64 4.78
C ASP A 282 -20.10 1.26 5.67
N VAL A 283 -18.90 1.49 5.13
CA VAL A 283 -17.81 2.16 5.88
C VAL A 283 -18.11 3.62 6.13
N MET A 284 -18.66 4.33 5.12
CA MET A 284 -19.03 5.74 5.25
C MET A 284 -20.14 5.93 6.30
N ASP A 285 -21.12 5.06 6.32
CA ASP A 285 -22.30 5.11 7.21
C ASP A 285 -21.94 4.78 8.68
N LEU A 286 -20.76 4.23 8.98
CA LEU A 286 -20.26 4.14 10.36
C LEU A 286 -20.11 5.53 11.03
N GLY A 287 -19.88 6.59 10.26
CA GLY A 287 -19.83 7.96 10.74
C GLY A 287 -18.66 8.31 11.66
N VAL A 288 -17.66 7.43 11.77
CA VAL A 288 -16.47 7.60 12.65
C VAL A 288 -15.23 8.07 11.91
N TYR A 289 -15.25 8.05 10.59
CA TYR A 289 -14.12 8.46 9.76
C TYR A 289 -14.36 9.79 9.08
N GLN A 290 -13.31 10.58 8.95
CA GLN A 290 -13.30 11.82 8.18
C GLN A 290 -11.88 12.11 7.68
N LEU A 291 -11.76 12.87 6.60
CA LEU A 291 -10.46 13.30 6.09
C LEU A 291 -9.75 14.18 7.11
N HIS A 292 -8.45 14.00 7.22
CA HIS A 292 -7.60 14.82 8.10
C HIS A 292 -7.49 16.24 7.54
N VAL A 293 -7.76 17.23 8.39
CA VAL A 293 -7.63 18.65 8.07
C VAL A 293 -6.94 19.41 9.19
N VAL A 294 -6.25 20.49 8.84
CA VAL A 294 -5.55 21.38 9.74
C VAL A 294 -6.09 22.79 9.57
N ALA A 295 -6.27 23.51 10.67
CA ALA A 295 -6.72 24.89 10.67
C ALA A 295 -5.66 25.83 10.03
N PRO A 296 -6.08 26.97 9.41
CA PRO A 296 -5.18 27.93 8.81
C PRO A 296 -4.20 28.52 9.81
N ARG A 297 -2.99 28.79 9.33
CA ARG A 297 -1.92 29.46 10.09
C ARG A 297 -1.73 30.89 9.58
N SER A 298 -1.96 31.86 10.43
CA SER A 298 -1.80 33.30 10.10
C SER A 298 -0.38 33.84 10.33
N VAL A 299 0.45 33.12 11.10
CA VAL A 299 1.82 33.51 11.43
C VAL A 299 2.76 32.37 11.08
N ALA A 300 3.77 32.64 10.25
CA ALA A 300 4.76 31.64 9.89
C ALA A 300 5.56 31.19 11.13
N ALA A 301 5.90 29.89 11.14
CA ALA A 301 6.91 29.33 12.03
C ALA A 301 7.98 28.64 11.18
N GLU A 302 9.16 28.39 11.77
CA GLU A 302 10.24 27.75 11.03
C GLU A 302 9.80 26.36 10.53
N GLY A 303 9.89 26.14 9.21
CA GLY A 303 9.38 24.93 8.55
C GLY A 303 7.87 24.87 8.31
N TYR A 304 7.11 25.89 8.76
CA TYR A 304 5.67 25.97 8.64
C TYR A 304 5.26 27.33 8.07
N PRO A 305 5.00 27.45 6.77
CA PRO A 305 4.60 28.71 6.14
C PRO A 305 3.23 29.18 6.63
N VAL A 306 2.90 30.44 6.37
CA VAL A 306 1.54 30.94 6.46
C VAL A 306 0.68 30.18 5.46
N THR A 307 -0.55 29.88 5.84
CA THR A 307 -1.52 29.26 4.92
C THR A 307 -1.75 30.18 3.71
N VAL A 308 -1.66 29.59 2.54
CA VAL A 308 -1.95 30.29 1.27
C VAL A 308 -3.46 30.47 1.17
N GLU A 309 -3.90 31.69 0.82
CA GLU A 309 -5.30 31.96 0.57
C GLU A 309 -5.83 31.00 -0.50
N PRO A 310 -7.02 30.43 -0.29
CA PRO A 310 -7.64 29.54 -1.26
C PRO A 310 -7.80 30.19 -2.63
N TYR A 311 -7.75 29.38 -3.70
CA TYR A 311 -8.21 29.85 -5.01
C TYR A 311 -9.69 30.19 -4.94
N ASP A 312 -10.06 31.36 -5.42
CA ASP A 312 -11.45 31.82 -5.45
C ASP A 312 -12.21 31.09 -6.57
N ASP A 313 -12.97 30.09 -6.19
CA ASP A 313 -13.88 29.34 -7.08
C ASP A 313 -15.37 29.58 -6.72
N GLY A 314 -15.62 30.42 -5.72
CA GLY A 314 -16.96 30.78 -5.28
C GLY A 314 -17.71 29.67 -4.54
N ASP A 315 -17.43 28.41 -4.79
CA ASP A 315 -18.10 27.25 -4.18
C ASP A 315 -17.31 26.71 -2.96
N PHE A 316 -16.09 26.20 -3.18
CA PHE A 316 -15.28 25.70 -2.06
C PHE A 316 -14.60 26.81 -1.26
N SER A 317 -14.21 27.91 -1.92
CA SER A 317 -13.44 28.98 -1.27
C SER A 317 -14.26 29.76 -0.23
N GLU A 318 -15.59 29.85 -0.38
CA GLU A 318 -16.47 30.60 0.54
C GLU A 318 -16.96 29.76 1.72
N ASN A 319 -17.08 28.44 1.54
CA ASN A 319 -17.63 27.55 2.56
C ASN A 319 -16.53 27.02 3.49
N LYS A 320 -16.95 26.66 4.72
CA LYS A 320 -16.12 26.00 5.69
C LYS A 320 -16.10 24.50 5.45
N TRP A 321 -15.09 23.83 6.00
CA TRP A 321 -15.02 22.39 6.01
C TRP A 321 -16.26 21.77 6.70
N PRO A 322 -16.86 20.70 6.17
CA PRO A 322 -16.43 19.89 5.01
C PRO A 322 -16.96 20.35 3.64
N GLU A 323 -17.77 21.39 3.54
CA GLU A 323 -18.36 21.88 2.30
C GLU A 323 -17.39 22.75 1.47
N GLY A 324 -16.33 23.27 2.11
CA GLY A 324 -15.31 24.09 1.47
C GLY A 324 -14.00 24.07 2.23
N TYR A 325 -13.05 24.90 1.80
CA TYR A 325 -11.71 24.99 2.36
C TYR A 325 -11.36 26.37 2.96
N ALA A 326 -12.36 27.23 3.19
CA ALA A 326 -12.15 28.58 3.72
C ALA A 326 -11.50 28.63 5.11
N ASP A 327 -11.65 27.59 5.92
CA ASP A 327 -11.14 27.50 7.29
C ASP A 327 -10.14 26.35 7.51
N ILE A 328 -9.57 25.81 6.45
CA ILE A 328 -8.50 24.80 6.53
C ILE A 328 -7.22 25.25 5.80
N ASP A 329 -6.11 24.62 6.12
CA ASP A 329 -4.85 24.69 5.37
C ASP A 329 -4.70 23.44 4.50
N PRO A 330 -4.98 23.48 3.19
CA PRO A 330 -4.91 22.28 2.33
C PRO A 330 -3.51 21.68 2.23
N TYR A 331 -2.47 22.52 2.24
CA TYR A 331 -1.07 22.07 2.21
C TYR A 331 -0.70 21.30 3.46
N GLU A 332 -0.98 21.87 4.65
CA GLU A 332 -0.66 21.24 5.92
C GLU A 332 -1.57 20.03 6.22
N SER A 333 -2.84 20.08 5.81
CA SER A 333 -3.79 18.97 5.95
C SER A 333 -3.29 17.71 5.23
N TYR A 334 -2.74 17.86 4.03
CA TYR A 334 -2.17 16.72 3.30
C TYR A 334 -0.80 16.32 3.85
N ARG A 335 0.11 17.27 4.07
CA ARG A 335 1.48 17.01 4.52
C ARG A 335 1.55 16.34 5.89
N SER A 336 0.79 16.85 6.86
CA SER A 336 0.84 16.38 8.25
C SER A 336 0.30 14.96 8.43
N LEU A 337 -0.57 14.50 7.53
CA LEU A 337 -1.10 13.14 7.54
C LEU A 337 0.02 12.08 7.45
N PHE A 338 1.12 12.37 6.74
CA PHE A 338 2.17 11.40 6.41
C PHE A 338 3.50 11.62 7.11
N ASN A 339 3.79 12.85 7.53
CA ASN A 339 5.14 13.26 7.92
C ASN A 339 5.49 13.00 9.39
N GLY A 340 4.58 12.41 10.17
CA GLY A 340 4.78 12.14 11.59
C GLY A 340 4.35 13.28 12.52
N SER A 341 3.62 14.27 12.00
CA SER A 341 2.96 15.30 12.83
C SER A 341 1.76 14.75 13.59
N VAL A 342 1.09 13.74 13.04
CA VAL A 342 -0.09 13.08 13.61
C VAL A 342 0.21 11.62 13.86
N THR A 343 -0.27 11.09 14.98
CA THR A 343 -0.18 9.66 15.33
C THR A 343 -1.43 8.90 14.85
N VAL A 344 -1.38 7.56 14.83
CA VAL A 344 -2.51 6.74 14.37
C VAL A 344 -3.75 6.97 15.22
N ASP A 345 -3.58 7.06 16.54
CA ASP A 345 -4.66 7.25 17.52
C ASP A 345 -5.34 8.63 17.44
N GLY A 346 -4.64 9.64 16.93
CA GLY A 346 -5.17 10.99 16.72
C GLY A 346 -5.71 11.26 15.31
N ASN A 347 -5.79 10.25 14.44
CA ASN A 347 -6.05 10.43 13.03
C ASN A 347 -7.33 9.70 12.58
N THR A 348 -8.40 10.47 12.37
CA THR A 348 -9.70 9.94 11.94
C THR A 348 -9.75 9.49 10.47
N GLU A 349 -8.72 9.81 9.68
CA GLU A 349 -8.64 9.34 8.29
C GLU A 349 -8.06 7.93 8.18
N ILE A 350 -7.23 7.49 9.14
CA ILE A 350 -6.62 6.17 9.11
C ILE A 350 -7.63 5.12 9.60
N ILE A 351 -8.05 4.25 8.70
CA ILE A 351 -8.95 3.14 8.99
C ILE A 351 -8.18 1.94 9.53
N PHE A 352 -7.07 1.60 8.86
CA PHE A 352 -6.17 0.56 9.28
C PHE A 352 -4.73 0.95 8.92
N GLY A 353 -3.85 0.85 9.88
CA GLY A 353 -2.46 1.24 9.73
C GLY A 353 -1.51 0.26 10.37
N ARG A 354 -0.29 0.20 9.83
CA ARG A 354 0.83 -0.48 10.45
C ARG A 354 1.56 0.50 11.36
N GLY A 355 1.89 0.05 12.56
CA GLY A 355 2.77 0.82 13.42
C GLY A 355 4.22 0.82 12.95
N PRO A 356 5.06 1.70 13.55
CA PRO A 356 6.49 1.66 13.31
C PRO A 356 6.97 0.22 13.51
N SER A 357 7.57 -0.36 12.49
CA SER A 357 8.01 -1.74 12.55
C SER A 357 9.01 -1.93 13.68
N ALA A 358 8.73 -2.85 14.59
CA ALA A 358 9.72 -3.34 15.55
C ALA A 358 10.88 -4.07 14.86
N ASN A 359 10.72 -4.46 13.60
CA ASN A 359 11.74 -5.07 12.76
C ASN A 359 12.60 -4.01 12.10
N GLN A 360 13.48 -3.40 12.89
CA GLN A 360 14.73 -2.77 12.53
C GLN A 360 14.85 -2.37 11.04
N GLY A 361 14.30 -1.20 10.68
CA GLY A 361 14.61 -0.58 9.40
C GLY A 361 13.59 -0.80 8.27
N GLU A 362 12.52 -1.55 8.50
CA GLU A 362 11.46 -1.75 7.50
C GLU A 362 10.23 -0.87 7.77
N ASN A 363 10.42 0.44 7.76
CA ASN A 363 9.37 1.44 7.95
C ASN A 363 9.59 2.61 6.99
N ILE A 364 8.59 3.49 6.83
CA ILE A 364 8.67 4.66 5.94
C ILE A 364 9.87 5.56 6.28
N LYS A 365 10.20 5.71 7.55
CA LYS A 365 11.33 6.49 8.04
C LYS A 365 12.65 6.08 7.38
N THR A 366 12.96 4.79 7.38
CA THR A 366 14.22 4.25 6.85
C THR A 366 14.13 3.87 5.38
N GLN A 367 12.98 3.40 4.92
CA GLN A 367 12.81 2.89 3.56
C GLN A 367 12.46 3.98 2.55
N MET A 368 11.90 5.10 2.98
CA MET A 368 11.50 6.18 2.08
C MET A 368 12.17 7.51 2.44
N VAL A 369 12.02 8.02 3.66
CA VAL A 369 12.46 9.38 4.00
C VAL A 369 13.97 9.58 3.82
N GLN A 370 14.81 8.65 4.29
CA GLN A 370 16.25 8.73 4.09
C GLN A 370 16.65 8.76 2.61
N HIS A 371 15.86 8.08 1.74
CA HIS A 371 16.11 8.00 0.31
C HIS A 371 15.56 9.21 -0.47
N GLN A 372 14.57 9.91 0.11
CA GLN A 372 14.04 11.17 -0.42
C GLN A 372 14.98 12.34 -0.11
N MET A 373 15.53 12.38 1.10
CA MET A 373 16.36 13.49 1.58
C MET A 373 17.60 13.68 0.69
N PRO A 374 17.94 14.95 0.30
CA PRO A 374 19.16 15.27 -0.42
C PRO A 374 20.44 14.92 0.33
N GLN A 375 21.54 14.73 -0.40
CA GLN A 375 22.86 14.49 0.20
C GLN A 375 23.36 15.71 1.00
N SER A 376 22.99 16.90 0.59
CA SER A 376 23.34 18.16 1.29
C SER A 376 22.85 18.21 2.73
N ILE A 377 21.79 17.45 3.04
CA ILE A 377 21.25 17.31 4.39
C ILE A 377 21.34 15.86 4.90
N GLY A 378 22.37 15.12 4.51
CA GLY A 378 22.67 13.80 5.04
C GLY A 378 21.83 12.64 4.49
N GLY A 379 20.98 12.87 3.50
CA GLY A 379 20.15 11.84 2.88
C GLY A 379 20.83 11.06 1.76
N TRP A 380 20.08 10.20 1.08
CA TRP A 380 20.59 9.33 0.02
C TRP A 380 20.26 9.85 -1.39
N ASN A 381 19.25 10.73 -1.54
CA ASN A 381 18.90 11.39 -2.80
C ASN A 381 18.66 10.43 -3.98
N VAL A 382 17.93 9.35 -3.76
CA VAL A 382 17.72 8.28 -4.76
C VAL A 382 16.24 7.92 -5.00
N HIS A 383 15.33 8.46 -4.20
CA HIS A 383 13.90 8.31 -4.42
C HIS A 383 13.37 9.54 -5.17
N GLY A 384 13.04 9.34 -6.41
CA GLY A 384 12.57 10.39 -7.31
C GLY A 384 11.16 10.18 -7.81
N MET A 385 10.73 11.14 -8.61
CA MET A 385 9.43 11.18 -9.28
C MET A 385 9.63 11.20 -10.79
N THR A 386 8.70 10.63 -11.55
CA THR A 386 8.66 10.75 -13.00
C THR A 386 8.07 12.10 -13.42
N LEU A 387 8.38 12.55 -14.62
CA LEU A 387 7.76 13.77 -15.16
C LEU A 387 6.25 13.59 -15.35
N LYS A 388 5.80 12.38 -15.69
CA LYS A 388 4.38 12.02 -15.77
C LYS A 388 3.64 12.28 -14.43
N GLN A 389 4.25 11.90 -13.32
CA GLN A 389 3.65 12.14 -12.00
C GLN A 389 3.66 13.63 -11.65
N LEU A 390 4.75 14.36 -11.94
CA LEU A 390 4.80 15.81 -11.74
C LEU A 390 3.70 16.52 -12.52
N ASP A 391 3.45 16.08 -13.75
CA ASP A 391 2.41 16.64 -14.62
C ASP A 391 0.98 16.23 -14.24
N ALA A 392 0.83 15.15 -13.46
CA ALA A 392 -0.47 14.73 -12.96
C ALA A 392 -1.10 15.76 -12.02
N TYR A 393 -0.31 16.47 -11.21
CA TYR A 393 -0.82 17.50 -10.31
C TYR A 393 -1.45 18.66 -11.09
N TYR A 394 -2.54 19.20 -10.56
CA TYR A 394 -3.25 20.32 -11.15
C TYR A 394 -2.56 21.67 -10.89
N MET A 395 -2.96 22.68 -11.63
CA MET A 395 -2.82 24.07 -11.21
C MET A 395 -3.79 24.34 -10.06
N VAL A 396 -3.58 25.45 -9.33
CA VAL A 396 -4.43 25.81 -8.18
C VAL A 396 -5.90 26.01 -8.56
N ASP A 397 -6.17 26.41 -9.80
CA ASP A 397 -7.52 26.58 -10.37
C ASP A 397 -8.15 25.27 -10.90
N GLY A 398 -7.52 24.13 -10.65
CA GLY A 398 -8.01 22.83 -11.11
C GLY A 398 -7.74 22.51 -12.58
N THR A 399 -7.09 23.41 -13.33
CA THR A 399 -6.70 23.18 -14.73
C THR A 399 -5.44 22.33 -14.85
N ASP A 400 -5.16 21.87 -16.07
CA ASP A 400 -3.95 21.12 -16.37
C ASP A 400 -2.72 22.04 -16.39
N ALA A 401 -1.58 21.55 -15.91
CA ALA A 401 -0.32 22.26 -16.06
C ALA A 401 0.04 22.41 -17.55
N PRO A 402 0.55 23.59 -17.97
CA PRO A 402 0.99 23.80 -19.34
C PRO A 402 2.07 22.77 -19.76
N GLY A 403 1.88 22.12 -20.91
CA GLY A 403 2.77 21.09 -21.42
C GLY A 403 2.59 19.70 -20.82
N LYS A 404 1.51 19.49 -20.04
CA LYS A 404 1.13 18.17 -19.53
C LYS A 404 1.00 17.15 -20.67
N ASP A 405 1.41 15.91 -20.41
CA ASP A 405 1.37 14.76 -21.35
C ASP A 405 2.11 14.96 -22.69
N THR A 406 2.95 16.00 -22.80
CA THR A 406 3.82 16.24 -23.94
C THR A 406 5.29 16.15 -23.47
N PHE A 407 6.11 15.29 -24.10
CA PHE A 407 7.46 14.95 -23.62
C PHE A 407 8.55 15.21 -24.66
N ASP A 408 8.33 16.12 -25.59
CA ASP A 408 9.24 16.53 -26.65
C ASP A 408 9.63 18.00 -26.53
N GLN A 409 10.22 18.55 -27.58
CA GLN A 409 10.60 19.96 -27.65
C GLN A 409 9.38 20.89 -27.56
N GLU A 410 8.21 20.48 -28.10
CA GLU A 410 6.97 21.25 -28.02
C GLU A 410 6.49 21.41 -26.57
N ALA A 411 6.61 20.35 -25.75
CA ALA A 411 6.31 20.41 -24.32
C ALA A 411 7.19 21.42 -23.60
N ALA A 412 8.48 21.45 -23.91
CA ALA A 412 9.43 22.41 -23.33
C ALA A 412 9.05 23.85 -23.69
N GLU A 413 8.48 24.07 -24.87
CA GLU A 413 8.01 25.38 -25.31
C GLU A 413 6.69 25.81 -24.66
N LYS A 414 5.80 24.86 -24.37
CA LYS A 414 4.51 25.11 -23.71
C LYS A 414 4.61 25.33 -22.21
N ARG A 415 5.66 24.78 -21.55
CA ARG A 415 5.87 24.99 -20.12
C ARG A 415 6.15 26.44 -19.81
N VAL A 416 5.64 26.91 -18.67
CA VAL A 416 5.86 28.29 -18.21
C VAL A 416 7.36 28.56 -18.05
N LYS A 417 7.86 29.61 -18.73
CA LYS A 417 9.27 30.00 -18.73
C LYS A 417 9.50 31.15 -17.78
N GLY A 418 10.73 31.25 -17.30
CA GLY A 418 11.15 32.29 -16.38
C GLY A 418 11.50 31.72 -15.01
N TYR A 419 11.97 32.58 -14.15
CA TYR A 419 12.46 32.22 -12.83
C TYR A 419 12.05 33.28 -11.83
N THR A 420 11.82 32.86 -10.57
CA THR A 420 11.59 33.78 -9.46
C THR A 420 12.79 34.73 -9.32
N THR A 421 12.53 35.99 -8.99
CA THR A 421 13.54 37.03 -8.74
C THR A 421 13.89 37.16 -7.25
N ALA A 422 12.94 36.72 -6.38
CA ALA A 422 13.09 36.73 -4.95
C ALA A 422 12.41 35.52 -4.30
N ALA A 423 12.80 35.22 -3.08
CA ALA A 423 12.08 34.27 -2.23
C ALA A 423 10.67 34.79 -1.91
N GLY A 424 9.66 33.90 -1.96
CA GLY A 424 8.27 34.26 -1.64
C GLY A 424 7.55 35.09 -2.69
N GLU A 425 8.11 35.23 -3.89
CA GLU A 425 7.45 35.90 -5.03
C GLU A 425 6.16 35.17 -5.43
N TYR A 426 6.15 33.86 -5.28
CA TYR A 426 4.97 32.99 -5.37
C TYR A 426 4.85 32.10 -4.13
N PRO A 427 3.65 31.71 -3.72
CA PRO A 427 3.48 30.79 -2.61
C PRO A 427 4.34 29.53 -2.76
N HIS A 428 4.96 29.10 -1.68
CA HIS A 428 5.85 27.92 -1.61
C HIS A 428 7.13 27.97 -2.46
N LEU A 429 7.43 29.07 -3.17
CA LEU A 429 8.68 29.24 -3.87
C LEU A 429 9.65 30.07 -3.01
N ASP A 430 10.46 29.38 -2.19
CA ASP A 430 11.24 29.97 -1.09
C ASP A 430 12.63 30.49 -1.48
N ALA A 431 12.93 30.60 -2.77
CA ALA A 431 14.22 31.12 -3.26
C ALA A 431 14.07 31.87 -4.57
N ALA A 432 15.06 32.72 -4.90
CA ALA A 432 15.25 33.24 -6.25
C ALA A 432 15.78 32.14 -7.19
N GLY A 433 15.48 32.24 -8.48
CA GLY A 433 15.97 31.31 -9.51
C GLY A 433 15.20 30.01 -9.64
N ILE A 434 14.05 29.85 -8.97
CA ILE A 434 13.14 28.71 -9.13
C ILE A 434 12.32 28.88 -10.41
N SER A 435 12.17 27.81 -11.18
CA SER A 435 11.40 27.85 -12.44
C SER A 435 9.91 28.12 -12.18
N LEU A 436 9.35 29.06 -12.95
CA LEU A 436 7.95 29.47 -12.83
C LEU A 436 6.94 28.38 -13.24
N GLN A 437 7.37 27.28 -13.86
CA GLN A 437 6.51 26.13 -14.10
C GLN A 437 5.99 25.47 -12.80
N PHE A 438 6.62 25.78 -11.67
CA PHE A 438 6.24 25.31 -10.34
C PHE A 438 5.36 26.32 -9.58
N ALA A 439 5.13 27.51 -10.12
CA ALA A 439 4.24 28.50 -9.52
C ALA A 439 2.78 28.11 -9.69
N ASN A 440 1.93 28.52 -8.74
CA ASN A 440 0.47 28.33 -8.76
C ASN A 440 0.01 26.88 -9.00
N ARG A 441 0.75 25.92 -8.44
CA ARG A 441 0.33 24.50 -8.42
C ARG A 441 -0.57 24.23 -7.22
N GLU A 442 -1.35 23.15 -7.29
CA GLU A 442 -2.17 22.71 -6.17
C GLU A 442 -1.34 22.40 -4.91
N PRO A 443 -1.93 22.53 -3.70
CA PRO A 443 -1.21 22.31 -2.43
C PRO A 443 -0.52 20.96 -2.29
N ARG A 444 -1.12 19.86 -2.81
CA ARG A 444 -0.50 18.52 -2.78
C ARG A 444 0.76 18.43 -3.61
N PHE A 445 0.93 19.26 -4.64
CA PHE A 445 2.17 19.37 -5.39
C PHE A 445 3.33 19.75 -4.47
N TYR A 446 3.18 20.84 -3.72
CA TYR A 446 4.24 21.31 -2.82
C TYR A 446 4.48 20.38 -1.62
N ALA A 447 3.46 19.62 -1.22
CA ALA A 447 3.60 18.62 -0.17
C ALA A 447 4.26 17.30 -0.63
N SER A 448 4.39 17.08 -1.94
CA SER A 448 4.88 15.82 -2.50
C SER A 448 6.13 15.96 -3.37
N VAL A 449 6.28 17.07 -4.10
CA VAL A 449 7.34 17.26 -5.11
C VAL A 449 8.51 18.05 -4.55
N ALA A 450 9.71 17.48 -4.66
CA ALA A 450 10.96 18.19 -4.44
C ALA A 450 11.55 18.58 -5.81
N TYR A 451 11.34 19.82 -6.21
CA TYR A 451 11.89 20.39 -7.44
C TYR A 451 13.25 21.07 -7.18
N SER A 452 14.01 21.37 -8.24
CA SER A 452 15.27 22.12 -8.10
C SER A 452 14.99 23.53 -7.55
N GLY A 453 15.46 23.82 -6.33
CA GLY A 453 15.14 25.01 -5.55
C GLY A 453 14.25 24.75 -4.33
N THR A 454 13.85 23.51 -4.05
CA THR A 454 13.10 23.17 -2.84
C THR A 454 13.95 23.40 -1.59
N LYS A 455 13.33 24.03 -0.59
CA LYS A 455 13.89 24.25 0.74
C LYS A 455 13.66 23.03 1.63
N TRP A 456 14.72 22.57 2.29
CA TRP A 456 14.72 21.48 3.25
C TRP A 456 15.06 22.03 4.65
N PRO A 457 14.08 22.14 5.56
CA PRO A 457 14.29 22.74 6.87
C PRO A 457 15.31 22.03 7.76
N ALA A 458 15.23 20.71 7.92
CA ALA A 458 16.12 19.86 8.71
C ALA A 458 16.40 20.40 10.12
N LEU A 459 15.35 20.80 10.84
CA LEU A 459 15.42 21.62 12.06
C LEU A 459 15.98 20.88 13.28
N SER A 460 16.06 19.55 13.29
CA SER A 460 16.68 18.81 14.40
C SER A 460 18.21 18.95 14.44
N TYR A 461 18.87 19.35 13.35
CA TYR A 461 20.30 19.60 13.40
C TYR A 461 20.68 20.65 14.46
N SER A 462 21.76 20.41 15.19
CA SER A 462 22.29 21.33 16.18
C SER A 462 23.84 21.34 16.15
N GLY A 463 24.45 22.03 17.10
CA GLY A 463 25.90 22.01 17.28
C GLY A 463 26.68 22.33 16.01
N ASN A 464 27.56 21.42 15.62
CA ASN A 464 28.41 21.57 14.43
C ASN A 464 27.65 21.36 13.11
N HIS A 465 26.36 20.99 13.13
CA HIS A 465 25.55 20.71 11.96
C HIS A 465 24.42 21.72 11.72
N VAL A 466 24.30 22.74 12.59
CA VAL A 466 23.23 23.77 12.49
C VAL A 466 23.21 24.50 11.14
N GLN A 467 24.36 24.63 10.46
CA GLN A 467 24.48 25.22 9.12
C GLN A 467 23.81 24.37 8.02
N LEU A 468 23.41 23.11 8.33
CA LEU A 468 22.68 22.25 7.39
C LEU A 468 21.17 22.49 7.44
N ARG A 469 20.68 23.34 8.35
CA ARG A 469 19.28 23.74 8.38
C ARG A 469 18.94 24.63 7.18
N ASN A 470 17.68 24.55 6.74
CA ASN A 470 17.09 25.43 5.74
C ASN A 470 17.86 25.45 4.40
N GLN A 471 18.41 24.30 3.99
CA GLN A 471 19.13 24.21 2.72
C GLN A 471 18.17 24.32 1.53
N ILE A 472 18.56 25.09 0.52
CA ILE A 472 17.96 25.10 -0.82
C ILE A 472 18.74 24.10 -1.67
N CYS A 473 18.07 23.06 -2.16
CA CYS A 473 18.71 21.98 -2.90
C CYS A 473 18.46 22.10 -4.40
N HIS A 474 19.51 21.92 -5.19
CA HIS A 474 19.45 22.00 -6.64
C HIS A 474 19.94 20.71 -7.28
N TYR A 475 19.24 20.26 -8.33
CA TYR A 475 19.54 19.01 -9.03
C TYR A 475 20.33 19.21 -10.34
N TYR A 476 20.86 20.41 -10.58
CA TYR A 476 21.71 20.69 -11.72
C TYR A 476 23.02 19.90 -11.62
N ARG A 477 23.57 19.51 -12.77
CA ARG A 477 24.91 18.91 -12.83
C ARG A 477 25.93 19.80 -12.16
N GLY A 478 26.77 19.21 -11.31
CA GLY A 478 27.84 19.94 -10.60
C GLY A 478 27.42 20.48 -9.23
N THR A 479 26.14 20.47 -8.88
CA THR A 479 25.68 20.73 -7.51
C THR A 479 25.81 19.47 -6.64
N ARG A 480 25.77 19.61 -5.31
CA ARG A 480 25.92 18.48 -4.40
C ARG A 480 24.82 17.41 -4.56
N ASP A 481 23.59 17.84 -4.89
CA ASP A 481 22.43 16.98 -5.05
C ASP A 481 22.14 16.62 -6.51
N GLY A 482 22.88 17.20 -7.47
CA GLY A 482 22.86 16.84 -8.88
C GLY A 482 23.91 15.78 -9.24
N TYR A 483 24.13 15.57 -10.53
CA TYR A 483 25.13 14.61 -11.00
C TYR A 483 26.58 15.10 -10.73
N LEU A 484 27.33 14.33 -9.95
CA LEU A 484 28.74 14.53 -9.59
C LEU A 484 29.59 13.27 -9.79
N ASN A 485 29.35 12.48 -10.83
CA ASN A 485 30.03 11.21 -11.08
C ASN A 485 29.82 10.15 -9.96
N GLY A 486 28.86 10.38 -9.05
CA GLY A 486 28.46 9.45 -7.98
C GLY A 486 27.25 8.61 -8.36
N LYS A 487 26.78 7.80 -7.39
CA LYS A 487 25.57 6.97 -7.55
C LYS A 487 24.32 7.63 -6.97
N LEU A 488 24.47 8.52 -5.99
CA LEU A 488 23.39 9.10 -5.19
C LEU A 488 22.90 10.41 -5.80
N TRP A 489 22.10 10.36 -6.86
CA TRP A 489 21.49 11.50 -7.51
C TRP A 489 20.21 11.08 -8.26
N LEU A 490 19.30 12.02 -8.45
CA LEU A 490 18.01 11.79 -9.09
C LEU A 490 18.15 11.77 -10.61
N ARG A 491 17.89 10.63 -11.26
CA ARG A 491 17.99 10.47 -12.72
C ARG A 491 16.96 11.27 -13.48
N THR A 492 15.80 11.51 -12.85
CA THR A 492 14.74 12.37 -13.44
C THR A 492 14.94 13.85 -13.15
N GLY A 493 15.83 14.22 -12.21
CA GLY A 493 15.97 15.60 -11.74
C GLY A 493 14.75 16.10 -10.93
N ILE A 494 13.88 15.20 -10.51
CA ILE A 494 12.67 15.47 -9.74
C ILE A 494 12.67 14.56 -8.52
N GLY A 495 12.64 15.15 -7.32
CA GLY A 495 12.61 14.43 -6.05
C GLY A 495 11.20 14.31 -5.48
N SER A 496 11.09 13.59 -4.38
CA SER A 496 9.89 13.47 -3.58
C SER A 496 10.12 13.95 -2.16
N ILE A 497 9.11 14.61 -1.56
CA ILE A 497 9.16 15.15 -0.19
C ILE A 497 7.97 14.71 0.67
N LYS A 498 7.10 13.85 0.17
CA LYS A 498 5.79 13.53 0.77
C LYS A 498 5.84 13.15 2.25
N PHE A 499 6.81 12.36 2.67
CA PHE A 499 6.92 11.87 4.05
C PHE A 499 7.84 12.71 4.93
N TYR A 500 8.42 13.77 4.40
CA TYR A 500 9.42 14.57 5.10
C TYR A 500 8.76 15.53 6.11
N HIS A 501 9.25 15.50 7.35
CA HIS A 501 8.88 16.45 8.40
C HIS A 501 9.92 17.59 8.49
N PRO A 502 9.55 18.83 8.78
CA PRO A 502 10.52 19.93 8.90
C PRO A 502 11.68 19.67 9.87
N GLU A 503 11.47 18.85 10.89
CA GLU A 503 12.53 18.45 11.82
C GLU A 503 13.39 17.28 11.31
N ASP A 504 12.99 16.57 10.27
CA ASP A 504 13.74 15.41 9.81
C ASP A 504 15.14 15.81 9.34
N ALA A 505 16.16 15.19 9.93
CA ALA A 505 17.55 15.32 9.61
C ALA A 505 18.26 13.98 9.77
N ASN A 506 19.35 13.74 9.06
CA ASN A 506 20.06 12.46 9.07
C ASN A 506 21.57 12.66 9.12
N ASN A 507 22.27 11.87 9.93
CA ASN A 507 23.74 11.88 10.06
C ASN A 507 24.32 13.22 10.56
N GLY A 508 24.00 13.62 11.79
CA GLY A 508 24.56 14.83 12.41
C GLY A 508 24.18 14.96 13.88
N ASP A 509 24.67 16.04 14.50
CA ASP A 509 24.38 16.31 15.92
C ASP A 509 22.87 16.50 16.13
N ASN A 510 22.30 15.68 17.00
CA ASN A 510 20.86 15.59 17.29
C ASN A 510 19.95 15.32 16.06
N ALA A 511 20.51 14.85 14.96
CA ALA A 511 19.74 14.49 13.77
C ALA A 511 18.73 13.38 14.08
N VAL A 512 17.45 13.63 13.84
CA VAL A 512 16.35 12.69 14.05
C VAL A 512 15.47 12.65 12.81
N ILE A 513 14.99 11.48 12.44
CA ILE A 513 13.86 11.34 11.53
C ILE A 513 12.70 10.85 12.38
N ARG A 514 11.59 11.59 12.40
CA ARG A 514 10.38 11.21 13.15
C ARG A 514 9.79 9.92 12.61
N ASP A 515 9.14 9.16 13.48
CA ASP A 515 8.34 8.02 13.06
C ASP A 515 7.13 8.50 12.24
N LYS A 516 6.72 7.68 11.26
CA LYS A 516 5.67 8.00 10.31
C LYS A 516 4.46 7.09 10.53
N VAL A 517 3.28 7.61 10.27
CA VAL A 517 2.09 6.78 10.11
C VAL A 517 2.21 5.99 8.81
N GLU A 518 1.88 4.72 8.86
CA GLU A 518 1.92 3.81 7.71
C GLU A 518 0.50 3.31 7.40
N PRO A 519 -0.28 4.05 6.60
CA PRO A 519 -1.66 3.70 6.30
C PRO A 519 -1.71 2.50 5.37
N ALA A 520 -2.42 1.44 5.75
CA ALA A 520 -2.82 0.36 4.86
C ALA A 520 -4.14 0.68 4.16
N ILE A 521 -5.08 1.25 4.92
CA ILE A 521 -6.37 1.72 4.40
C ILE A 521 -6.67 3.07 5.07
N ARG A 522 -7.00 4.08 4.28
CA ARG A 522 -7.45 5.36 4.77
C ARG A 522 -8.74 5.82 4.10
N TYR A 523 -9.48 6.71 4.75
CA TYR A 523 -10.83 7.07 4.35
C TYR A 523 -10.92 7.66 2.94
N ALA A 524 -9.90 8.43 2.50
CA ALA A 524 -9.82 8.91 1.13
C ALA A 524 -9.88 7.78 0.07
N ASP A 525 -9.31 6.59 0.39
CA ASP A 525 -9.37 5.43 -0.50
C ASP A 525 -10.82 4.93 -0.64
N ILE A 526 -11.53 4.78 0.47
CA ILE A 526 -12.95 4.37 0.46
C ILE A 526 -13.83 5.36 -0.31
N LEU A 527 -13.61 6.66 -0.11
CA LEU A 527 -14.36 7.71 -0.82
C LEU A 527 -14.16 7.62 -2.34
N LEU A 528 -12.93 7.53 -2.81
CA LEU A 528 -12.63 7.45 -4.23
C LEU A 528 -13.03 6.11 -4.85
N LEU A 529 -12.97 5.00 -4.10
CA LEU A 529 -13.48 3.69 -4.55
C LEU A 529 -15.01 3.68 -4.63
N TYR A 530 -15.70 4.36 -3.71
CA TYR A 530 -17.15 4.56 -3.79
C TYR A 530 -17.54 5.29 -5.07
N ALA A 531 -16.89 6.42 -5.35
CA ALA A 531 -17.13 7.18 -6.56
C ALA A 531 -16.83 6.38 -7.84
N GLU A 532 -15.75 5.59 -7.84
CA GLU A 532 -15.39 4.71 -8.94
C GLU A 532 -16.48 3.65 -9.18
N ALA A 533 -16.92 2.96 -8.13
CA ALA A 533 -17.93 1.92 -8.24
C ALA A 533 -19.27 2.47 -8.75
N LEU A 534 -19.72 3.59 -8.20
CA LEU A 534 -20.95 4.24 -8.67
C LEU A 534 -20.87 4.75 -10.12
N ASN A 535 -19.67 5.17 -10.56
CA ASN A 535 -19.49 5.61 -11.95
C ASN A 535 -19.58 4.45 -12.94
N GLU A 536 -19.24 3.22 -12.54
CA GLU A 536 -19.20 2.04 -13.39
C GLU A 536 -20.51 1.26 -13.43
N VAL A 537 -21.37 1.37 -12.40
CA VAL A 537 -22.66 0.66 -12.34
C VAL A 537 -23.60 1.19 -13.42
N GLN A 538 -24.29 0.27 -14.13
CA GLN A 538 -25.15 0.61 -15.26
C GLN A 538 -26.64 0.49 -14.93
N GLU A 539 -26.99 -0.47 -14.07
CA GLU A 539 -28.36 -0.77 -13.66
C GLU A 539 -28.62 -0.28 -12.23
N SER A 540 -29.82 -0.49 -11.73
CA SER A 540 -30.19 -0.19 -10.34
C SER A 540 -30.31 -1.47 -9.55
N TYR A 541 -29.72 -1.48 -8.34
CA TYR A 541 -29.71 -2.65 -7.45
C TYR A 541 -30.10 -2.24 -6.05
N SER A 542 -30.82 -3.15 -5.36
CA SER A 542 -31.01 -3.10 -3.90
C SER A 542 -30.03 -4.09 -3.27
N ILE A 543 -29.06 -3.60 -2.53
CA ILE A 543 -27.97 -4.39 -1.95
C ILE A 543 -28.06 -4.31 -0.41
N PRO A 544 -28.16 -5.43 0.31
CA PRO A 544 -28.21 -5.39 1.76
C PRO A 544 -26.94 -4.78 2.37
N SER A 545 -27.12 -4.00 3.43
CA SER A 545 -26.04 -3.51 4.27
C SER A 545 -25.25 -4.69 4.85
N TRP A 546 -24.02 -4.42 5.36
CA TRP A 546 -23.14 -5.48 5.88
C TRP A 546 -23.78 -6.34 6.98
N ASP A 547 -24.70 -5.79 7.77
CA ASP A 547 -25.41 -6.45 8.87
C ASP A 547 -26.87 -6.84 8.52
N GLY A 548 -27.28 -6.58 7.28
CA GLY A 548 -28.63 -6.89 6.80
C GLY A 548 -29.75 -6.04 7.43
N SER A 549 -29.42 -4.97 8.14
CA SER A 549 -30.41 -4.14 8.84
C SER A 549 -31.23 -3.23 7.89
N PHE A 550 -30.70 -2.94 6.71
CA PHE A 550 -31.37 -2.17 5.66
C PHE A 550 -30.79 -2.50 4.27
N GLU A 551 -31.39 -1.93 3.23
CA GLU A 551 -30.96 -2.08 1.85
C GLU A 551 -30.38 -0.76 1.35
N HIS A 552 -29.26 -0.82 0.63
CA HIS A 552 -28.71 0.29 -0.13
C HIS A 552 -29.31 0.28 -1.55
N ASP A 553 -29.90 1.39 -1.97
CA ASP A 553 -30.28 1.61 -3.36
C ASP A 553 -29.05 2.12 -4.13
N ILE A 554 -28.48 1.27 -4.96
CA ILE A 554 -27.25 1.54 -5.70
C ILE A 554 -27.54 1.69 -7.18
N TYR A 555 -27.25 2.85 -7.72
CA TYR A 555 -27.27 3.19 -9.13
C TYR A 555 -26.33 4.37 -9.38
N ARG A 556 -26.04 4.67 -10.64
CA ARG A 556 -25.20 5.84 -10.97
C ARG A 556 -25.94 7.14 -10.66
N ASP A 557 -25.63 7.73 -9.53
CA ASP A 557 -26.13 9.03 -9.08
C ASP A 557 -24.97 10.01 -8.91
N VAL A 558 -25.03 11.13 -9.64
CA VAL A 558 -23.99 12.18 -9.61
C VAL A 558 -23.86 12.79 -8.22
N ASN A 559 -24.95 12.95 -7.46
CA ASN A 559 -24.88 13.52 -6.11
C ASN A 559 -24.19 12.56 -5.13
N GLU A 560 -24.45 11.26 -5.27
CA GLU A 560 -23.74 10.23 -4.48
C GLU A 560 -22.26 10.13 -4.90
N ILE A 561 -21.96 10.18 -6.19
CA ILE A 561 -20.58 10.21 -6.71
C ILE A 561 -19.81 11.43 -6.15
N LYS A 562 -20.44 12.60 -6.11
CA LYS A 562 -19.85 13.82 -5.53
C LYS A 562 -19.47 13.64 -4.05
N LYS A 563 -20.19 12.83 -3.26
CA LYS A 563 -19.81 12.52 -1.88
C LYS A 563 -18.47 11.79 -1.75
N GLY A 564 -18.08 11.03 -2.77
CA GLY A 564 -16.77 10.37 -2.82
C GLY A 564 -15.64 11.27 -3.32
N ILE A 565 -15.92 12.23 -4.21
CA ILE A 565 -14.90 13.06 -4.88
C ILE A 565 -14.69 14.41 -4.19
N ARG A 566 -15.77 15.15 -3.94
CA ARG A 566 -15.70 16.54 -3.44
C ARG A 566 -14.91 16.68 -2.14
N PRO A 567 -15.06 15.83 -1.12
CA PRO A 567 -14.26 15.97 0.11
C PRO A 567 -12.76 15.88 -0.15
N VAL A 568 -12.32 15.00 -1.04
CA VAL A 568 -10.90 14.83 -1.37
C VAL A 568 -10.36 16.07 -2.09
N ARG A 569 -11.09 16.59 -3.07
CA ARG A 569 -10.73 17.81 -3.81
C ARG A 569 -10.78 19.05 -2.91
N CYS A 570 -11.80 19.16 -2.08
CA CYS A 570 -11.94 20.23 -1.11
C CYS A 570 -10.74 20.26 -0.13
N ARG A 571 -10.41 19.11 0.48
CA ARG A 571 -9.23 19.00 1.35
C ARG A 571 -7.93 19.35 0.62
N ALA A 572 -7.83 19.05 -0.67
CA ALA A 572 -6.69 19.39 -1.51
C ALA A 572 -6.62 20.88 -1.90
N GLY A 573 -7.65 21.67 -1.67
CA GLY A 573 -7.72 23.08 -2.03
C GLY A 573 -7.80 23.32 -3.53
N VAL A 574 -8.53 22.46 -4.26
CA VAL A 574 -8.75 22.59 -5.71
C VAL A 574 -10.25 22.57 -6.02
N PRO A 575 -10.72 23.31 -7.05
CA PRO A 575 -12.12 23.32 -7.46
C PRO A 575 -12.66 21.93 -7.80
N ASP A 576 -13.98 21.76 -7.66
CA ASP A 576 -14.66 20.54 -8.09
C ASP A 576 -14.56 20.37 -9.62
N TYR A 577 -14.90 19.19 -10.11
CA TYR A 577 -15.06 18.96 -11.54
C TYR A 577 -16.36 19.61 -12.04
N ASP A 578 -16.37 19.98 -13.29
CA ASP A 578 -17.57 20.54 -13.95
C ASP A 578 -18.65 19.46 -14.17
N ASP A 579 -19.88 19.92 -14.40
CA ASP A 579 -21.02 19.04 -14.62
C ASP A 579 -20.89 18.20 -15.89
N GLU A 580 -20.16 18.66 -16.91
CA GLU A 580 -19.87 17.90 -18.14
C GLU A 580 -19.00 16.67 -17.83
N THR A 581 -17.99 16.84 -16.98
CA THR A 581 -17.16 15.73 -16.47
C THR A 581 -18.01 14.72 -15.70
N TYR A 582 -18.88 15.17 -14.80
CA TYR A 582 -19.76 14.27 -14.03
C TYR A 582 -20.82 13.57 -14.90
N ALA A 583 -21.25 14.18 -15.97
CA ALA A 583 -22.22 13.59 -16.89
C ALA A 583 -21.65 12.44 -17.73
N SER A 584 -20.34 12.44 -18.00
CA SER A 584 -19.66 11.42 -18.81
C SER A 584 -18.99 10.36 -17.96
N VAL A 585 -19.37 9.09 -18.14
CA VAL A 585 -18.75 7.94 -17.45
C VAL A 585 -17.24 7.86 -17.75
N GLU A 586 -16.87 8.05 -19.02
CA GLU A 586 -15.47 7.94 -19.48
C GLU A 586 -14.63 9.12 -18.98
N ALA A 587 -15.15 10.34 -19.06
CA ALA A 587 -14.45 11.54 -18.60
C ALA A 587 -14.22 11.45 -17.07
N LEU A 588 -15.25 11.08 -16.32
CA LEU A 588 -15.17 10.95 -14.87
C LEU A 588 -14.24 9.80 -14.46
N ARG A 589 -14.28 8.64 -15.15
CA ARG A 589 -13.33 7.53 -14.93
C ARG A 589 -11.88 8.01 -15.06
N ALA A 590 -11.57 8.78 -16.10
CA ALA A 590 -10.22 9.32 -16.31
C ALA A 590 -9.82 10.28 -15.17
N LYS A 591 -10.75 11.12 -14.70
CA LYS A 591 -10.53 12.02 -13.58
C LYS A 591 -10.34 11.26 -12.25
N ILE A 592 -11.15 10.24 -11.96
CA ILE A 592 -10.99 9.40 -10.75
C ILE A 592 -9.64 8.68 -10.78
N LYS A 593 -9.22 8.09 -11.89
CA LYS A 593 -7.91 7.46 -12.04
C LYS A 593 -6.77 8.45 -11.77
N ARG A 594 -6.87 9.67 -12.26
CA ARG A 594 -5.88 10.73 -12.00
C ARG A 594 -5.92 11.22 -10.56
N GLU A 595 -7.11 11.43 -9.98
CA GLU A 595 -7.25 11.84 -8.58
C GLU A 595 -6.60 10.81 -7.65
N ARG A 596 -6.81 9.51 -7.88
CA ARG A 596 -6.15 8.44 -7.16
C ARG A 596 -4.63 8.46 -7.35
N GLN A 597 -4.15 8.72 -8.56
CA GLN A 597 -2.70 8.84 -8.84
C GLN A 597 -2.05 9.96 -8.02
N ILE A 598 -2.71 11.11 -7.90
CA ILE A 598 -2.23 12.27 -7.12
C ILE A 598 -2.33 11.99 -5.62
N GLU A 599 -3.50 11.59 -5.16
CA GLU A 599 -3.84 11.43 -3.75
C GLU A 599 -2.98 10.34 -3.09
N PHE A 600 -2.78 9.20 -3.76
CA PHE A 600 -2.04 8.04 -3.24
C PHE A 600 -0.61 7.94 -3.78
N PHE A 601 -0.04 9.03 -4.26
CA PHE A 601 1.37 9.05 -4.66
C PHE A 601 2.26 8.49 -3.52
N ALA A 602 3.17 7.58 -3.85
CA ALA A 602 4.10 6.91 -2.94
C ALA A 602 3.46 6.07 -1.81
N GLU A 603 2.18 5.67 -1.95
CA GLU A 603 1.48 4.77 -1.02
C GLU A 603 1.28 3.36 -1.60
N SER A 604 2.02 2.97 -2.60
CA SER A 604 1.95 1.67 -3.30
C SER A 604 0.64 1.41 -4.08
N GLN A 605 -0.34 2.31 -4.05
CA GLN A 605 -1.67 2.07 -4.67
C GLN A 605 -1.61 2.04 -6.20
N ARG A 606 -0.77 2.87 -6.83
CA ARG A 606 -0.70 3.01 -8.29
C ARG A 606 -0.41 1.69 -9.01
N TRP A 607 0.49 0.86 -8.49
CA TRP A 607 0.80 -0.46 -9.05
C TRP A 607 -0.43 -1.39 -9.06
N TRP A 608 -1.18 -1.39 -7.97
CA TRP A 608 -2.37 -2.22 -7.84
C TRP A 608 -3.52 -1.72 -8.69
N ASP A 609 -3.74 -0.42 -8.76
CA ASP A 609 -4.75 0.24 -9.56
C ASP A 609 -4.55 -0.02 -11.06
N LEU A 610 -3.33 0.18 -11.58
CA LEU A 610 -3.02 -0.09 -12.99
C LEU A 610 -3.28 -1.54 -13.39
N ARG A 611 -3.01 -2.49 -12.48
CA ARG A 611 -3.24 -3.92 -12.74
C ARG A 611 -4.74 -4.26 -12.73
N ARG A 612 -5.48 -3.84 -11.71
CA ARG A 612 -6.91 -4.13 -11.63
C ARG A 612 -7.72 -3.44 -12.73
N TRP A 613 -7.31 -2.26 -13.18
CA TRP A 613 -7.89 -1.58 -14.35
C TRP A 613 -7.47 -2.19 -15.69
N LYS A 614 -6.47 -3.05 -15.70
CA LYS A 614 -5.80 -3.58 -16.89
C LYS A 614 -5.17 -2.49 -17.78
N ASP A 615 -4.78 -1.39 -17.18
CA ASP A 615 -4.02 -0.31 -17.81
C ASP A 615 -2.49 -0.56 -17.78
N ALA A 616 -2.03 -1.54 -16.99
CA ALA A 616 -0.61 -1.77 -16.75
C ALA A 616 0.19 -2.09 -18.02
N THR A 617 -0.37 -2.87 -18.94
CA THR A 617 0.26 -3.20 -20.24
C THR A 617 0.45 -1.98 -21.14
N VAL A 618 -0.33 -0.93 -20.96
CA VAL A 618 -0.20 0.34 -21.70
C VAL A 618 0.69 1.31 -20.93
N GLU A 619 0.35 1.58 -19.67
CA GLU A 619 0.98 2.65 -18.89
C GLU A 619 2.42 2.33 -18.47
N LEU A 620 2.70 1.07 -18.10
CA LEU A 620 4.05 0.63 -17.67
C LEU A 620 4.98 0.27 -18.83
N ASN A 621 4.52 0.34 -20.07
CA ASN A 621 5.37 0.19 -21.27
C ASN A 621 5.68 1.52 -21.94
N LYS A 622 5.21 2.65 -21.40
CA LYS A 622 5.55 3.98 -21.91
C LYS A 622 6.96 4.38 -21.48
N PRO A 623 7.70 5.14 -22.30
CA PRO A 623 8.97 5.69 -21.88
C PRO A 623 8.85 6.55 -20.62
N VAL A 624 9.83 6.45 -19.72
CA VAL A 624 9.90 7.28 -18.52
C VAL A 624 10.67 8.55 -18.83
N TYR A 625 10.08 9.70 -18.51
CA TYR A 625 10.66 11.01 -18.71
C TYR A 625 11.03 11.70 -17.40
N GLY A 626 12.06 12.50 -17.44
CA GLY A 626 12.50 13.44 -16.43
C GLY A 626 13.01 14.72 -17.09
N TYR A 627 13.83 15.48 -16.39
CA TYR A 627 14.53 16.62 -16.91
C TYR A 627 15.93 16.27 -17.42
N SER A 628 16.56 17.18 -18.18
CA SER A 628 17.88 17.01 -18.77
C SER A 628 19.00 17.22 -17.73
N VAL A 629 19.13 16.23 -16.83
CA VAL A 629 19.97 16.28 -15.61
C VAL A 629 21.47 16.48 -15.82
N MET A 630 21.94 16.37 -17.06
CA MET A 630 23.34 16.62 -17.41
C MET A 630 23.65 18.12 -17.63
N MET A 631 22.63 18.98 -17.53
CA MET A 631 22.77 20.42 -17.67
C MET A 631 23.18 21.09 -16.36
N THR A 632 24.10 22.04 -16.43
CA THR A 632 24.56 22.86 -15.29
C THR A 632 23.55 23.96 -14.95
N GLU A 633 23.74 24.62 -13.82
CA GLU A 633 22.91 25.78 -13.42
C GLU A 633 22.97 26.92 -14.47
N ALA A 634 24.13 27.16 -15.09
CA ALA A 634 24.26 28.11 -16.19
C ALA A 634 23.45 27.74 -17.44
N GLN A 635 23.00 26.48 -17.53
CA GLN A 635 22.20 25.94 -18.60
C GLN A 635 20.78 25.55 -18.12
N LYS A 636 20.27 26.20 -17.08
CA LYS A 636 19.01 25.83 -16.41
C LYS A 636 17.80 25.78 -17.36
N ASP A 637 17.75 26.62 -18.40
CA ASP A 637 16.69 26.55 -19.40
C ASP A 637 16.69 25.20 -20.17
N LYS A 638 17.89 24.66 -20.42
CA LYS A 638 18.03 23.33 -21.03
C LYS A 638 17.81 22.20 -20.06
N PHE A 639 18.01 22.42 -18.75
CA PHE A 639 17.74 21.43 -17.72
C PHE A 639 16.26 21.00 -17.72
N TYR A 640 15.34 21.95 -17.88
CA TYR A 640 13.91 21.69 -17.83
C TYR A 640 13.30 21.12 -19.13
N VAL A 641 14.12 20.77 -20.10
CA VAL A 641 13.65 20.08 -21.32
C VAL A 641 13.33 18.63 -20.98
N PRO A 642 12.09 18.14 -21.25
CA PRO A 642 11.74 16.74 -21.07
C PRO A 642 12.72 15.81 -21.77
N THR A 643 13.25 14.83 -21.06
CA THR A 643 14.28 13.93 -21.57
C THR A 643 13.94 12.51 -21.11
N GLU A 644 13.96 11.56 -22.04
CA GLU A 644 13.80 10.14 -21.72
C GLU A 644 14.92 9.66 -20.79
N VAL A 645 14.56 8.84 -19.80
CA VAL A 645 15.47 8.25 -18.82
C VAL A 645 15.53 6.73 -19.04
N PRO A 646 16.38 6.25 -19.97
CA PRO A 646 16.40 4.84 -20.36
C PRO A 646 16.71 3.86 -19.22
N GLN A 647 17.36 4.34 -18.14
CA GLN A 647 17.65 3.56 -16.93
C GLN A 647 16.38 3.06 -16.23
N TYR A 648 15.28 3.77 -16.42
CA TYR A 648 13.99 3.45 -15.84
C TYR A 648 12.98 2.90 -16.85
N ALA A 649 13.44 2.51 -18.06
CA ALA A 649 12.57 1.86 -19.02
C ALA A 649 11.87 0.68 -18.37
N GLN A 650 10.54 0.68 -18.44
CA GLN A 650 9.70 -0.36 -17.85
C GLN A 650 9.21 -1.32 -18.94
N VAL A 651 8.99 -2.55 -18.53
CA VAL A 651 8.40 -3.59 -19.37
C VAL A 651 7.38 -4.34 -18.53
N PHE A 652 6.13 -4.30 -18.92
CA PHE A 652 5.06 -5.07 -18.33
C PHE A 652 4.44 -6.02 -19.34
N THR A 653 4.34 -7.28 -18.98
CA THR A 653 3.73 -8.33 -19.81
C THR A 653 2.61 -9.04 -19.02
N ASN A 654 1.76 -9.78 -19.71
CA ASN A 654 0.59 -10.43 -19.09
C ASN A 654 0.94 -11.34 -17.90
N LYS A 655 2.10 -12.02 -17.92
CA LYS A 655 2.54 -12.82 -16.77
C LYS A 655 2.65 -12.01 -15.46
N MET A 656 2.90 -10.70 -15.57
CA MET A 656 3.16 -9.82 -14.41
C MET A 656 1.88 -9.34 -13.71
N TYR A 657 0.70 -9.70 -14.24
CA TYR A 657 -0.55 -9.47 -13.51
C TYR A 657 -0.58 -10.19 -12.16
N PHE A 658 0.00 -11.39 -12.09
CA PHE A 658 0.13 -12.12 -10.83
C PHE A 658 1.56 -12.61 -10.62
N TRP A 659 1.98 -12.64 -9.35
CA TRP A 659 3.29 -13.15 -8.96
C TRP A 659 3.44 -14.63 -9.28
N PRO A 660 4.65 -15.11 -9.58
CA PRO A 660 4.89 -16.54 -9.74
C PRO A 660 4.68 -17.27 -8.41
N ILE A 661 4.07 -18.44 -8.47
CA ILE A 661 4.05 -19.38 -7.36
C ILE A 661 5.40 -20.09 -7.34
N SER A 662 6.04 -20.19 -6.16
CA SER A 662 7.38 -20.74 -6.06
C SER A 662 7.42 -22.22 -6.41
N LYS A 663 8.56 -22.64 -6.99
CA LYS A 663 8.82 -24.08 -7.29
C LYS A 663 8.59 -24.98 -6.07
N THR A 664 8.93 -24.52 -4.89
CA THR A 664 8.79 -25.29 -3.65
C THR A 664 7.31 -25.55 -3.35
N GLU A 665 6.46 -24.56 -3.49
CA GLU A 665 5.02 -24.69 -3.23
C GLU A 665 4.34 -25.56 -4.29
N LEU A 666 4.69 -25.41 -5.57
CA LEU A 666 4.18 -26.27 -6.64
C LEU A 666 4.55 -27.74 -6.44
N LYS A 667 5.75 -28.03 -5.90
CA LYS A 667 6.17 -29.41 -5.59
C LYS A 667 5.49 -29.99 -4.35
N ARG A 668 5.13 -29.16 -3.39
CA ARG A 668 4.45 -29.59 -2.15
C ARG A 668 2.95 -29.79 -2.33
N ASN A 669 2.38 -29.12 -3.32
CA ASN A 669 0.96 -29.20 -3.59
C ASN A 669 0.75 -29.56 -5.09
N PRO A 670 0.58 -30.84 -5.42
CA PRO A 670 0.43 -31.32 -6.80
C PRO A 670 -0.86 -30.84 -7.49
N LEU A 671 -1.83 -30.28 -6.77
CA LEU A 671 -3.05 -29.69 -7.33
C LEU A 671 -2.89 -28.19 -7.64
N LEU A 672 -1.75 -27.58 -7.28
CA LEU A 672 -1.51 -26.17 -7.44
C LEU A 672 -0.97 -25.83 -8.84
N THR A 673 -1.74 -25.11 -9.64
CA THR A 673 -1.33 -24.64 -10.96
C THR A 673 -0.51 -23.36 -10.88
N GLN A 674 0.42 -23.16 -11.80
CA GLN A 674 1.20 -21.92 -11.92
C GLN A 674 0.37 -20.81 -12.55
N ASN A 675 0.69 -19.55 -12.26
CA ASN A 675 0.13 -18.40 -12.95
C ASN A 675 0.63 -18.36 -14.42
N PRO A 676 -0.21 -17.88 -15.35
CA PRO A 676 0.10 -17.86 -16.78
C PRO A 676 1.39 -17.14 -17.12
N GLY A 677 2.12 -17.66 -18.09
CA GLY A 677 3.38 -17.09 -18.58
C GLY A 677 4.59 -17.28 -17.65
N TRP A 678 4.41 -17.89 -16.47
CA TRP A 678 5.51 -18.28 -15.59
C TRP A 678 5.94 -19.73 -15.82
N GLN A 679 7.22 -20.02 -15.55
CA GLN A 679 7.76 -21.36 -15.71
C GLN A 679 7.04 -22.35 -14.79
N THR A 680 6.56 -23.43 -15.37
CA THR A 680 6.15 -24.64 -14.67
C THR A 680 7.39 -25.50 -14.38
N PHE A 681 7.37 -26.21 -13.26
CA PHE A 681 8.48 -27.07 -12.84
C PHE A 681 7.97 -28.51 -12.82
N ASP A 682 8.01 -29.17 -13.97
CA ASP A 682 7.67 -30.58 -14.12
C ASP A 682 8.67 -31.49 -13.42
#